data_e081ef994c4e2cb2452ab81566fd94a7
#
_entry.id   e081ef994c4e2cb2452ab81566fd94a7
#
_cell.length_a   1.000
_cell.length_b   1.000
_cell.length_c   1.000
_cell.angle_alpha   90.00
_cell.angle_beta   90.00
_cell.angle_gamma   90.00
#
_symmetry.space_group_name_H-M   'P 1'
#
loop_
_entity.id
_entity.type
_entity.pdbx_description
1 polymer ?
#
loop_
_entity_poly.entity_id
_entity_poly.type
_entity_poly.pdbx_seq_one_letter_code
_entity_poly.pdbx_strand_id
1 'polypeptide(L)'
;MIYLLLHIVAFSTVLQDTVPPVTPPDTLILETVIPDTLNGVDDPGEEPETDEPEELIPVHIWEYERRAGFSTHMTDSTLRWTQILNITQEYARRPGAITYRTGALGRKDGIDHHAFENRHFEAEVNGLRINDPLTGSVNWGRVPIHKIRTLAESDYGAQHRTDIRLRDHYLVEPRTYLNFDESTYNYRNLEFSATHNINQKTNIELSYWDRRDGIGYRRSSAEGNQIVFKGYHQLNEQWLLRAGFINNSMNHEQSFGYQLQDPSFFAFNPFIEVPNQGMAESDEGSKDIYLQTHFRADSASAVQTQFGLHYQSDERRIQFNTDTVATNFRNVELFVRHRIGGERTGLSATVRPYMLENRTDQLTQNRWFGVKGDIDGALYTFAGTSLFAQGGGGIRDDSRYDLYSGIKLQWSAFPGFELSLFGGYSNRAPDIQALYWQSNAFYGNPDLRNEESITAGFETSFGLGRYLTLGGRADYRETENGVFADLESRTAGQFVNINPYTTLSATSWLDLESTLFEGMVSATYKTFESAALDNPINQRLQMSGDKVWLKGNFYWKNYLFDRATYVKAGLVGMYSPNFMRGAEYVAPLNRWQHGTENFLNPPFSRVDIDVSARVRWLMVLLRWENIFDRVNQLGYFETVGYPMPQQRFIFGIRVLFTN
;
A
#
# COMPACT_ATOMS: atom_id res chain seq x y z
N MET A 1 7.43 -13.32 30.41
CA MET A 1 6.70 -12.38 29.56
C MET A 1 6.07 -11.23 30.34
N ILE A 2 5.27 -11.48 31.40
CA ILE A 2 4.68 -10.43 32.26
C ILE A 2 5.76 -9.62 33.04
N TYR A 3 6.85 -10.26 33.48
CA TYR A 3 7.99 -9.61 34.12
C TYR A 3 8.79 -8.68 33.17
N LEU A 4 8.85 -8.97 31.90
CA LEU A 4 9.52 -8.13 30.90
C LEU A 4 8.70 -6.86 30.61
N LEU A 5 7.38 -6.93 30.60
CA LEU A 5 6.47 -5.81 30.44
C LEU A 5 6.52 -4.86 31.66
N LEU A 6 6.64 -5.41 32.89
CA LEU A 6 6.76 -4.61 34.12
C LEU A 6 8.11 -3.86 34.20
N HIS A 7 9.20 -4.40 33.66
CA HIS A 7 10.50 -3.71 33.61
C HIS A 7 10.54 -2.59 32.55
N ILE A 8 9.81 -2.74 31.44
CA ILE A 8 9.68 -1.67 30.42
C ILE A 8 8.91 -0.47 30.99
N VAL A 9 7.90 -0.69 31.80
CA VAL A 9 7.16 0.38 32.48
C VAL A 9 7.99 1.08 33.54
N ALA A 10 8.89 0.36 34.24
CA ALA A 10 9.76 0.94 35.26
C ALA A 10 10.92 1.79 34.66
N PHE A 11 11.34 1.51 33.41
CA PHE A 11 12.37 2.31 32.74
C PHE A 11 11.86 3.65 32.20
N SER A 12 10.54 3.81 32.04
CA SER A 12 9.94 5.04 31.51
C SER A 12 9.98 6.23 32.48
N THR A 13 10.23 6.00 33.77
CA THR A 13 10.26 7.08 34.77
C THR A 13 11.60 7.76 34.95
N VAL A 14 12.67 7.28 34.31
CA VAL A 14 14.05 7.80 34.52
C VAL A 14 14.53 8.74 33.39
N LEU A 15 13.79 8.84 32.28
CA LEU A 15 14.21 9.66 31.10
C LEU A 15 13.47 11.01 30.98
N GLN A 16 12.89 11.50 32.05
CA GLN A 16 12.12 12.75 32.07
C GLN A 16 12.97 13.95 32.49
N ASP A 17 14.07 14.27 31.81
CA ASP A 17 14.68 15.60 31.97
C ASP A 17 15.35 16.11 30.71
N THR A 18 14.92 17.34 30.34
CA THR A 18 15.57 18.35 29.51
C THR A 18 15.62 18.15 27.99
N VAL A 19 14.55 18.52 27.29
CA VAL A 19 14.64 19.06 25.93
C VAL A 19 13.80 20.34 25.84
N PRO A 20 14.36 21.47 25.36
CA PRO A 20 13.58 22.71 25.17
C PRO A 20 12.56 22.55 24.04
N PRO A 21 11.42 23.25 24.08
CA PRO A 21 10.37 23.14 23.07
C PRO A 21 10.85 23.68 21.73
N VAL A 22 10.88 22.82 20.73
CA VAL A 22 11.08 23.21 19.33
C VAL A 22 9.70 23.53 18.75
N THR A 23 9.53 24.74 18.28
CA THR A 23 8.34 25.18 17.54
C THR A 23 8.12 24.29 16.31
N PRO A 24 6.89 23.80 16.09
CA PRO A 24 6.59 22.99 14.92
C PRO A 24 6.61 23.85 13.64
N PRO A 25 7.11 23.35 12.53
CA PRO A 25 6.97 24.01 11.25
C PRO A 25 5.54 23.81 10.72
N ASP A 26 4.95 24.93 10.31
CA ASP A 26 3.79 25.11 9.46
C ASP A 26 2.48 24.44 9.87
N THR A 27 1.79 25.14 10.75
CA THR A 27 0.34 25.10 10.88
C THR A 27 -0.30 25.50 9.56
N LEU A 28 -1.08 24.61 8.96
CA LEU A 28 -2.00 24.93 7.88
C LEU A 28 -2.90 26.11 8.34
N ILE A 29 -2.71 27.24 7.70
CA ILE A 29 -3.54 28.43 7.91
C ILE A 29 -4.97 28.05 7.49
N LEU A 30 -5.86 27.98 8.46
CA LEU A 30 -7.28 28.07 8.25
C LEU A 30 -7.54 29.51 7.76
N GLU A 31 -7.85 29.68 6.47
CA GLU A 31 -8.41 30.94 6.00
C GLU A 31 -9.77 31.14 6.68
N THR A 32 -9.76 31.95 7.71
CA THR A 32 -10.98 32.56 8.25
C THR A 32 -11.47 33.57 7.21
N VAL A 33 -12.59 33.28 6.60
CA VAL A 33 -13.34 34.25 5.81
C VAL A 33 -13.82 35.33 6.78
N ILE A 34 -13.30 36.54 6.64
CA ILE A 34 -13.79 37.74 7.33
C ILE A 34 -15.04 38.19 6.56
N PRO A 35 -16.22 38.31 7.17
CA PRO A 35 -17.37 38.94 6.53
C PRO A 35 -17.19 40.44 6.54
N ASP A 36 -17.37 41.06 5.37
CA ASP A 36 -17.48 42.51 5.23
C ASP A 36 -18.70 43.03 6.01
N THR A 37 -18.44 43.83 7.03
CA THR A 37 -19.47 44.60 7.75
C THR A 37 -19.79 45.86 6.97
N LEU A 38 -20.99 45.97 6.45
CA LEU A 38 -21.59 47.23 6.08
C LEU A 38 -22.50 47.74 7.21
N ASN A 39 -22.18 48.97 7.60
CA ASN A 39 -22.84 49.77 8.61
C ASN A 39 -24.34 50.03 8.33
N GLY A 40 -25.12 50.08 9.41
CA GLY A 40 -26.08 51.17 9.52
C GLY A 40 -27.42 50.86 10.18
N VAL A 41 -27.63 51.56 11.24
CA VAL A 41 -28.89 52.05 11.81
C VAL A 41 -29.50 51.26 12.96
N ASP A 42 -29.43 51.93 14.12
CA ASP A 42 -30.12 51.63 15.38
C ASP A 42 -31.65 51.63 15.25
N ASP A 43 -32.28 50.61 15.82
CA ASP A 43 -33.61 50.66 16.39
C ASP A 43 -33.69 49.72 17.62
N PRO A 44 -34.05 50.21 18.81
CA PRO A 44 -34.12 49.41 20.02
C PRO A 44 -35.50 48.77 20.15
N GLY A 45 -35.66 47.59 19.61
CA GLY A 45 -36.75 46.67 19.93
C GLY A 45 -36.18 45.46 20.64
N GLU A 46 -36.60 45.16 21.88
CA GLU A 46 -36.34 43.93 22.59
C GLU A 46 -36.86 42.75 21.76
N GLU A 47 -35.97 42.12 21.01
CA GLU A 47 -36.23 40.82 20.43
C GLU A 47 -36.06 39.76 21.52
N PRO A 48 -36.91 38.71 21.56
CA PRO A 48 -36.72 37.59 22.48
C PRO A 48 -35.37 36.95 22.21
N GLU A 49 -34.60 36.62 23.27
CA GLU A 49 -33.42 35.80 23.20
C GLU A 49 -33.77 34.49 22.42
N THR A 50 -33.53 34.53 21.15
CA THR A 50 -33.40 33.29 20.37
C THR A 50 -32.13 32.63 20.90
N ASP A 51 -32.23 31.45 21.51
CA ASP A 51 -31.12 30.56 21.72
C ASP A 51 -30.45 30.34 20.36
N GLU A 52 -29.46 31.16 20.02
CA GLU A 52 -28.59 30.86 18.89
C GLU A 52 -27.97 29.48 19.14
N PRO A 53 -28.11 28.56 18.21
CA PRO A 53 -27.55 27.22 18.41
C PRO A 53 -26.05 27.39 18.67
N GLU A 54 -25.59 26.92 19.82
CA GLU A 54 -24.18 26.94 20.22
C GLU A 54 -23.32 26.46 19.06
N GLU A 55 -22.46 27.32 18.54
CA GLU A 55 -21.61 26.98 17.40
C GLU A 55 -20.77 25.75 17.73
N LEU A 56 -20.93 24.68 16.96
CA LEU A 56 -20.26 23.41 17.20
C LEU A 56 -18.77 23.53 16.83
N ILE A 57 -17.94 23.86 17.81
CA ILE A 57 -16.49 23.89 17.66
C ILE A 57 -15.92 22.50 18.02
N PRO A 58 -15.45 21.71 17.03
CA PRO A 58 -14.91 20.39 17.31
C PRO A 58 -13.64 20.47 18.17
N VAL A 59 -13.55 19.59 19.16
CA VAL A 59 -12.33 19.41 19.94
C VAL A 59 -11.32 18.69 19.05
N HIS A 60 -10.13 19.26 18.89
CA HIS A 60 -9.06 18.63 18.13
C HIS A 60 -8.61 17.33 18.84
N ILE A 61 -8.83 16.18 18.21
CA ILE A 61 -8.36 14.91 18.73
C ILE A 61 -6.85 14.80 18.50
N TRP A 62 -6.16 14.17 19.42
CA TRP A 62 -4.77 13.86 19.21
C TRP A 62 -4.63 12.68 18.23
N GLU A 63 -3.62 12.74 17.40
CA GLU A 63 -3.32 11.70 16.44
C GLU A 63 -2.28 10.73 16.96
N TYR A 64 -2.37 9.51 16.49
CA TYR A 64 -1.35 8.53 16.75
C TYR A 64 -0.11 8.89 15.92
N GLU A 65 1.02 9.14 16.57
CA GLU A 65 2.24 9.49 15.87
C GLU A 65 2.75 8.34 15.00
N ARG A 66 3.50 8.68 13.94
CA ARG A 66 4.13 7.71 13.04
C ARG A 66 5.08 6.79 13.82
N ARG A 67 5.17 5.53 13.41
CA ARG A 67 6.10 4.57 14.00
C ARG A 67 7.54 5.02 13.80
N ALA A 68 8.40 4.74 14.77
CA ALA A 68 9.82 5.08 14.69
C ALA A 68 10.48 4.33 13.52
N GLY A 69 11.29 5.02 12.73
CA GLY A 69 11.99 4.43 11.59
C GLY A 69 11.17 4.28 10.30
N PHE A 70 9.90 4.73 10.29
CA PHE A 70 9.08 4.77 9.07
C PHE A 70 9.22 6.14 8.39
N SER A 71 9.37 6.15 7.07
CA SER A 71 9.40 7.35 6.24
C SER A 71 8.08 7.52 5.49
N THR A 72 7.54 8.74 5.45
CA THR A 72 6.30 9.02 4.70
C THR A 72 6.62 9.16 3.22
N HIS A 73 5.92 8.41 2.39
CA HIS A 73 6.10 8.39 0.93
C HIS A 73 4.89 8.93 0.15
N MET A 74 3.69 8.80 0.73
CA MET A 74 2.48 9.32 0.11
C MET A 74 1.64 10.04 1.14
N THR A 75 0.97 11.11 0.70
CA THR A 75 0.03 11.87 1.51
C THR A 75 -1.28 12.06 0.76
N ASP A 76 -2.31 12.50 1.47
CA ASP A 76 -3.60 12.85 0.84
C ASP A 76 -3.45 13.94 -0.22
N SER A 77 -2.52 14.87 -0.04
CA SER A 77 -2.24 15.92 -1.03
C SER A 77 -1.72 15.33 -2.34
N THR A 78 -0.84 14.32 -2.28
CA THR A 78 -0.33 13.63 -3.47
C THR A 78 -1.46 12.86 -4.17
N LEU A 79 -2.21 12.07 -3.41
CA LEU A 79 -3.29 11.23 -3.97
C LEU A 79 -4.47 12.03 -4.53
N ARG A 80 -4.68 13.25 -4.04
CA ARG A 80 -5.76 14.13 -4.51
C ARG A 80 -5.62 14.52 -5.99
N TRP A 81 -4.40 14.64 -6.48
CA TRP A 81 -4.09 15.06 -7.86
C TRP A 81 -4.00 13.90 -8.85
N THR A 82 -4.21 12.66 -8.39
CA THR A 82 -4.06 11.46 -9.22
C THR A 82 -5.39 10.74 -9.41
N GLN A 83 -5.60 10.16 -10.60
CA GLN A 83 -6.73 9.28 -10.90
C GLN A 83 -6.24 7.83 -10.77
N ILE A 84 -6.49 7.21 -9.63
CA ILE A 84 -6.09 5.84 -9.35
C ILE A 84 -7.25 5.05 -8.75
N LEU A 85 -7.30 3.77 -9.05
CA LEU A 85 -8.27 2.80 -8.54
C LEU A 85 -7.65 1.80 -7.56
N ASN A 86 -6.32 1.74 -7.53
CA ASN A 86 -5.56 0.90 -6.63
C ASN A 86 -4.24 1.59 -6.28
N ILE A 87 -3.77 1.42 -5.07
CA ILE A 87 -2.50 2.00 -4.58
C ILE A 87 -1.28 1.51 -5.39
N THR A 88 -1.35 0.34 -6.00
CA THR A 88 -0.30 -0.21 -6.88
C THR A 88 -0.04 0.68 -8.10
N GLN A 89 -1.03 1.45 -8.56
CA GLN A 89 -0.85 2.40 -9.66
C GLN A 89 0.07 3.57 -9.25
N GLU A 90 0.08 3.93 -7.99
CA GLU A 90 1.02 4.94 -7.48
C GLU A 90 2.40 4.35 -7.22
N TYR A 91 2.48 3.12 -6.70
CA TYR A 91 3.75 2.39 -6.63
C TYR A 91 4.42 2.24 -7.99
N ALA A 92 3.64 2.03 -9.05
CA ALA A 92 4.19 1.92 -10.41
C ALA A 92 5.00 3.15 -10.85
N ARG A 93 4.75 4.32 -10.27
CA ARG A 93 5.45 5.58 -10.56
C ARG A 93 6.69 5.81 -9.72
N ARG A 94 6.89 5.04 -8.64
CA ARG A 94 7.96 5.25 -7.67
C ARG A 94 9.30 4.66 -8.13
N PRO A 95 10.44 5.29 -7.75
CA PRO A 95 11.76 4.69 -7.87
C PRO A 95 11.83 3.34 -7.13
N GLY A 96 12.56 2.39 -7.65
CA GLY A 96 12.78 1.09 -7.00
C GLY A 96 11.61 0.11 -7.02
N ALA A 97 10.39 0.56 -7.32
CA ALA A 97 9.23 -0.31 -7.41
C ALA A 97 9.10 -0.95 -8.80
N ILE A 98 8.74 -2.22 -8.85
CA ILE A 98 8.32 -2.94 -10.07
C ILE A 98 6.96 -3.53 -9.76
N THR A 99 5.94 -3.10 -10.49
CA THR A 99 4.56 -3.57 -10.29
C THR A 99 4.21 -4.65 -11.28
N TYR A 100 3.35 -5.56 -10.83
CA TYR A 100 2.79 -6.63 -11.64
C TYR A 100 1.28 -6.51 -11.60
N ARG A 101 0.69 -6.06 -12.70
CA ARG A 101 -0.75 -5.84 -12.81
C ARG A 101 -1.34 -6.77 -13.87
N THR A 102 -2.52 -7.27 -13.59
CA THR A 102 -3.25 -8.11 -14.55
C THR A 102 -4.11 -7.30 -15.53
N GLY A 103 -3.87 -6.01 -15.61
CA GLY A 103 -4.53 -5.07 -16.52
C GLY A 103 -5.80 -4.46 -15.97
N ALA A 104 -6.76 -5.27 -15.54
CA ALA A 104 -8.01 -4.79 -14.96
C ALA A 104 -7.89 -4.53 -13.45
N LEU A 105 -8.67 -3.56 -12.99
CA LEU A 105 -8.82 -3.26 -11.58
C LEU A 105 -9.35 -4.46 -10.78
N GLY A 106 -9.02 -4.47 -9.50
CA GLY A 106 -9.65 -5.33 -8.51
C GLY A 106 -9.04 -6.71 -8.41
N ARG A 107 -8.19 -7.11 -9.33
CA ARG A 107 -7.37 -8.30 -9.20
C ARG A 107 -6.23 -8.01 -8.24
N LYS A 108 -5.69 -9.08 -7.63
CA LYS A 108 -4.55 -8.96 -6.73
C LYS A 108 -3.32 -8.54 -7.52
N ASP A 109 -2.95 -7.27 -7.40
CA ASP A 109 -1.71 -6.76 -7.96
C ASP A 109 -0.52 -7.12 -7.08
N GLY A 110 0.66 -7.27 -7.69
CA GLY A 110 1.92 -7.51 -7.01
C GLY A 110 2.86 -6.33 -7.11
N ILE A 111 3.71 -6.18 -6.11
CA ILE A 111 4.74 -5.15 -6.04
C ILE A 111 6.04 -5.81 -5.60
N ASP A 112 7.10 -5.60 -6.36
CA ASP A 112 8.46 -5.72 -5.87
C ASP A 112 8.99 -4.31 -5.58
N HIS A 113 9.71 -4.14 -4.50
CA HIS A 113 10.34 -2.87 -4.16
C HIS A 113 11.77 -3.12 -3.72
N HIS A 114 12.73 -2.59 -4.48
CA HIS A 114 14.14 -2.88 -4.30
C HIS A 114 14.41 -4.39 -4.32
N ALA A 115 15.11 -4.96 -3.31
CA ALA A 115 15.35 -6.40 -3.22
C ALA A 115 14.17 -7.21 -2.64
N PHE A 116 13.08 -6.55 -2.23
CA PHE A 116 11.90 -7.24 -1.68
C PHE A 116 10.96 -7.68 -2.79
N GLU A 117 10.53 -8.93 -2.74
CA GLU A 117 9.47 -9.47 -3.57
C GLU A 117 8.10 -9.26 -2.90
N ASN A 118 7.01 -9.30 -3.68
CA ASN A 118 5.63 -9.09 -3.20
C ASN A 118 5.26 -9.89 -1.94
N ARG A 119 5.83 -11.08 -1.76
CA ARG A 119 5.59 -11.95 -0.60
C ARG A 119 6.28 -11.47 0.69
N HIS A 120 7.24 -10.53 0.60
CA HIS A 120 7.96 -9.97 1.74
C HIS A 120 7.31 -8.69 2.30
N PHE A 121 6.14 -8.31 1.77
CA PHE A 121 5.42 -7.13 2.22
C PHE A 121 4.50 -7.42 3.40
N GLU A 122 4.48 -6.53 4.35
CA GLU A 122 3.49 -6.46 5.43
C GLU A 122 2.84 -5.08 5.44
N ALA A 123 1.52 -5.02 5.46
CA ALA A 123 0.79 -3.75 5.44
C ALA A 123 -0.27 -3.68 6.54
N GLU A 124 -0.36 -2.51 7.16
CA GLU A 124 -1.36 -2.18 8.16
C GLU A 124 -2.16 -0.95 7.70
N VAL A 125 -3.47 -0.96 7.97
CA VAL A 125 -4.37 0.20 7.84
C VAL A 125 -4.87 0.57 9.24
N ASN A 126 -4.47 1.74 9.77
CA ASN A 126 -4.75 2.14 11.15
C ASN A 126 -4.34 1.08 12.19
N GLY A 127 -3.28 0.33 11.94
CA GLY A 127 -2.81 -0.75 12.79
C GLY A 127 -3.47 -2.11 12.57
N LEU A 128 -4.43 -2.24 11.64
CA LEU A 128 -5.05 -3.50 11.24
C LEU A 128 -4.27 -4.13 10.10
N ARG A 129 -3.87 -5.38 10.23
CA ARG A 129 -3.17 -6.10 9.16
C ARG A 129 -4.13 -6.40 8.01
N ILE A 130 -3.67 -6.12 6.78
CA ILE A 130 -4.44 -6.37 5.56
C ILE A 130 -3.82 -7.47 4.68
N ASN A 131 -2.80 -8.17 5.17
CA ASN A 131 -2.25 -9.33 4.48
C ASN A 131 -3.30 -10.44 4.40
N ASP A 132 -3.36 -11.08 3.24
CA ASP A 132 -4.17 -12.27 3.00
C ASP A 132 -3.71 -13.39 3.97
N PRO A 133 -4.59 -13.94 4.80
CA PRO A 133 -4.20 -14.93 5.79
C PRO A 133 -3.72 -16.26 5.19
N LEU A 134 -4.12 -16.56 3.95
CA LEU A 134 -3.75 -17.78 3.25
C LEU A 134 -2.35 -17.71 2.64
N THR A 135 -2.07 -16.65 1.88
CA THR A 135 -0.83 -16.49 1.11
C THR A 135 0.21 -15.59 1.79
N GLY A 136 -0.19 -14.90 2.87
CA GLY A 136 0.67 -13.94 3.57
C GLY A 136 1.00 -12.66 2.78
N SER A 137 0.61 -12.55 1.51
CA SER A 137 0.87 -11.35 0.69
C SER A 137 -0.20 -10.27 0.89
N VAL A 138 0.16 -9.02 0.61
CA VAL A 138 -0.77 -7.90 0.80
C VAL A 138 -1.83 -7.90 -0.30
N ASN A 139 -3.09 -7.72 0.10
CA ASN A 139 -4.19 -7.46 -0.82
C ASN A 139 -4.44 -5.93 -0.91
N TRP A 140 -3.75 -5.28 -1.83
CA TRP A 140 -3.83 -3.84 -2.04
C TRP A 140 -5.21 -3.35 -2.46
N GLY A 141 -6.03 -4.21 -3.05
CA GLY A 141 -7.41 -3.90 -3.43
C GLY A 141 -8.35 -3.62 -2.24
N ARG A 142 -7.95 -3.98 -1.02
CA ARG A 142 -8.71 -3.71 0.21
C ARG A 142 -8.50 -2.32 0.78
N VAL A 143 -7.44 -1.64 0.37
CA VAL A 143 -7.09 -0.30 0.91
C VAL A 143 -8.10 0.74 0.45
N PRO A 144 -8.75 1.48 1.37
CA PRO A 144 -9.65 2.58 1.01
C PRO A 144 -8.83 3.82 0.59
N ILE A 145 -8.35 3.84 -0.66
CA ILE A 145 -7.35 4.81 -1.16
C ILE A 145 -7.76 6.26 -1.00
N HIS A 146 -9.04 6.58 -1.15
CA HIS A 146 -9.55 7.94 -1.01
C HIS A 146 -9.63 8.43 0.45
N LYS A 147 -9.42 7.52 1.40
CA LYS A 147 -9.40 7.83 2.84
C LYS A 147 -7.98 7.93 3.40
N ILE A 148 -6.97 7.63 2.60
CA ILE A 148 -5.57 7.69 3.06
C ILE A 148 -5.22 9.13 3.40
N ARG A 149 -4.68 9.33 4.59
CA ARG A 149 -4.00 10.54 5.01
C ARG A 149 -2.50 10.45 4.71
N THR A 150 -1.88 9.37 5.17
CA THR A 150 -0.45 9.10 4.97
C THR A 150 -0.21 7.62 4.74
N LEU A 151 0.77 7.34 3.91
CA LEU A 151 1.37 6.02 3.76
C LEU A 151 2.85 6.16 4.09
N ALA A 152 3.27 5.47 5.13
CA ALA A 152 4.66 5.45 5.59
C ALA A 152 5.22 4.04 5.49
N GLU A 153 6.50 3.93 5.20
CA GLU A 153 7.18 2.66 4.98
C GLU A 153 8.46 2.54 5.77
N SER A 154 8.77 1.29 6.10
CA SER A 154 10.07 0.87 6.61
C SER A 154 10.55 -0.26 5.71
N ASP A 155 11.58 -0.01 4.93
CA ASP A 155 12.10 -0.88 3.89
C ASP A 155 13.59 -1.26 4.11
N TYR A 156 14.05 -1.15 5.34
CA TYR A 156 15.36 -1.59 5.75
C TYR A 156 15.28 -2.88 6.55
N GLY A 157 16.17 -3.81 6.29
CA GLY A 157 16.24 -5.07 7.02
C GLY A 157 15.50 -6.23 6.35
N ALA A 158 14.63 -6.91 7.06
CA ALA A 158 14.13 -8.22 6.67
C ALA A 158 12.82 -8.20 5.86
N GLN A 159 12.00 -7.20 6.07
CA GLN A 159 10.65 -7.08 5.49
C GLN A 159 10.41 -5.65 5.03
N HIS A 160 9.58 -5.52 4.01
CA HIS A 160 9.01 -4.24 3.61
C HIS A 160 7.69 -4.04 4.36
N ARG A 161 7.64 -3.02 5.22
CA ARG A 161 6.48 -2.76 6.08
C ARG A 161 5.83 -1.45 5.71
N THR A 162 4.51 -1.45 5.56
CA THR A 162 3.71 -0.28 5.18
C THR A 162 2.71 0.03 6.29
N ASP A 163 2.71 1.26 6.79
CA ASP A 163 1.74 1.80 7.75
C ASP A 163 0.86 2.85 7.06
N ILE A 164 -0.39 2.53 6.83
CA ILE A 164 -1.38 3.38 6.17
C ILE A 164 -2.28 3.99 7.25
N ARG A 165 -2.36 5.32 7.28
CA ARG A 165 -3.25 6.07 8.15
C ARG A 165 -4.42 6.62 7.37
N LEU A 166 -5.62 6.35 7.85
CA LEU A 166 -6.84 6.94 7.31
C LEU A 166 -7.06 8.32 7.93
N ARG A 167 -7.70 9.20 7.17
CA ARG A 167 -8.01 10.57 7.61
C ARG A 167 -9.13 10.55 8.63
N ASP A 168 -8.96 11.28 9.72
CA ASP A 168 -10.02 11.69 10.62
C ASP A 168 -10.41 13.15 10.34
N HIS A 169 -11.67 13.49 10.53
CA HIS A 169 -12.20 14.80 10.23
C HIS A 169 -12.62 15.56 11.50
N TYR A 170 -12.33 16.85 11.53
CA TYR A 170 -12.78 17.81 12.55
C TYR A 170 -13.61 18.85 11.84
N LEU A 171 -14.91 18.81 12.00
CA LEU A 171 -15.82 19.60 11.17
C LEU A 171 -16.78 20.40 12.03
N VAL A 172 -16.87 21.70 11.77
CA VAL A 172 -17.95 22.55 12.26
C VAL A 172 -19.23 22.19 11.52
N GLU A 173 -19.17 22.09 10.21
CA GLU A 173 -20.29 21.79 9.32
C GLU A 173 -20.17 20.38 8.73
N PRO A 174 -21.29 19.71 8.44
CA PRO A 174 -21.30 18.46 7.70
C PRO A 174 -20.60 18.62 6.35
N ARG A 175 -19.84 17.58 5.96
CA ARG A 175 -19.09 17.57 4.71
C ARG A 175 -19.45 16.37 3.86
N THR A 176 -19.75 16.63 2.59
CA THR A 176 -19.98 15.60 1.59
C THR A 176 -18.90 15.71 0.51
N TYR A 177 -18.35 14.58 0.13
CA TYR A 177 -17.33 14.47 -0.91
C TYR A 177 -17.82 13.53 -2.01
N LEU A 178 -17.69 13.96 -3.25
CA LEU A 178 -17.93 13.18 -4.44
C LEU A 178 -16.65 13.10 -5.26
N ASN A 179 -16.24 11.91 -5.64
CA ASN A 179 -15.20 11.64 -6.62
C ASN A 179 -15.79 10.77 -7.72
N PHE A 180 -15.68 11.22 -8.96
CA PHE A 180 -16.18 10.50 -10.11
C PHE A 180 -15.15 10.55 -11.23
N ASP A 181 -14.72 9.38 -11.73
CA ASP A 181 -13.92 9.24 -12.93
C ASP A 181 -14.61 8.26 -13.87
N GLU A 182 -14.61 8.55 -15.17
CA GLU A 182 -15.21 7.71 -16.21
C GLU A 182 -14.33 7.65 -17.46
N SER A 183 -14.38 6.52 -18.15
CA SER A 183 -13.69 6.30 -19.43
C SER A 183 -14.37 5.21 -20.25
N THR A 184 -13.78 4.88 -21.39
CA THR A 184 -14.16 3.73 -22.22
C THR A 184 -13.98 2.40 -21.49
N TYR A 185 -14.54 1.31 -22.07
CA TYR A 185 -14.43 -0.06 -21.56
C TYR A 185 -14.98 -0.27 -20.13
N ASN A 186 -16.11 0.39 -19.83
CA ASN A 186 -16.78 0.31 -18.53
C ASN A 186 -15.87 0.77 -17.34
N TYR A 187 -14.88 1.61 -17.61
CA TYR A 187 -14.09 2.20 -16.52
C TYR A 187 -14.93 3.19 -15.75
N ARG A 188 -15.05 2.99 -14.45
CA ARG A 188 -15.72 3.91 -13.53
C ARG A 188 -15.08 3.88 -12.15
N ASN A 189 -14.90 5.04 -11.59
CA ASN A 189 -14.52 5.28 -10.21
C ASN A 189 -15.53 6.26 -9.61
N LEU A 190 -16.43 5.79 -8.77
CA LEU A 190 -17.43 6.63 -8.13
C LEU A 190 -17.34 6.46 -6.62
N GLU A 191 -16.88 7.48 -5.92
CA GLU A 191 -16.91 7.53 -4.47
C GLU A 191 -17.81 8.65 -3.99
N PHE A 192 -18.67 8.30 -3.06
CA PHE A 192 -19.45 9.23 -2.28
C PHE A 192 -19.13 9.05 -0.80
N SER A 193 -18.86 10.13 -0.08
CA SER A 193 -18.70 10.08 1.36
C SER A 193 -19.36 11.26 2.06
N ALA A 194 -19.95 10.97 3.21
CA ALA A 194 -20.51 11.96 4.11
C ALA A 194 -19.86 11.82 5.47
N THR A 195 -19.45 12.93 6.04
CA THR A 195 -18.84 12.99 7.37
C THR A 195 -19.42 14.14 8.17
N HIS A 196 -19.66 13.91 9.46
CA HIS A 196 -20.29 14.85 10.34
C HIS A 196 -19.79 14.68 11.78
N ASN A 197 -19.57 15.80 12.44
CA ASN A 197 -19.38 15.82 13.89
C ASN A 197 -20.75 15.90 14.56
N ILE A 198 -21.16 14.81 15.23
CA ILE A 198 -22.45 14.77 15.99
C ILE A 198 -22.38 15.72 17.18
N ASN A 199 -21.21 15.87 17.75
CA ASN A 199 -20.88 16.83 18.81
C ASN A 199 -19.37 17.17 18.74
N GLN A 200 -18.91 18.03 19.63
CA GLN A 200 -17.52 18.48 19.63
C GLN A 200 -16.47 17.33 19.72
N LYS A 201 -16.83 16.18 20.28
CA LYS A 201 -15.90 15.07 20.55
C LYS A 201 -16.13 13.84 19.67
N THR A 202 -17.18 13.82 18.85
CA THR A 202 -17.61 12.64 18.11
C THR A 202 -17.76 12.95 16.63
N ASN A 203 -17.08 12.21 15.80
CA ASN A 203 -17.23 12.24 14.34
C ASN A 203 -17.65 10.87 13.82
N ILE A 204 -18.48 10.87 12.79
CA ILE A 204 -18.85 9.70 11.99
C ILE A 204 -18.61 9.99 10.53
N GLU A 205 -18.23 8.96 9.79
CA GLU A 205 -18.04 8.98 8.35
C GLU A 205 -18.64 7.72 7.73
N LEU A 206 -19.43 7.91 6.68
CA LEU A 206 -19.92 6.84 5.81
C LEU A 206 -19.42 7.10 4.40
N SER A 207 -18.89 6.08 3.73
CA SER A 207 -18.55 6.17 2.33
C SER A 207 -18.94 4.93 1.56
N TYR A 208 -19.28 5.14 0.30
CA TYR A 208 -19.53 4.12 -0.70
C TYR A 208 -18.63 4.39 -1.90
N TRP A 209 -17.89 3.37 -2.35
CA TRP A 209 -17.02 3.44 -3.50
C TRP A 209 -17.36 2.31 -4.48
N ASP A 210 -17.86 2.67 -5.68
CA ASP A 210 -18.09 1.78 -6.81
C ASP A 210 -16.93 1.96 -7.80
N ARG A 211 -16.33 0.84 -8.20
CA ARG A 211 -15.19 0.80 -9.11
C ARG A 211 -15.37 -0.29 -10.15
N ARG A 212 -15.09 0.07 -11.38
CA ARG A 212 -15.19 -0.84 -12.53
C ARG A 212 -14.03 -0.58 -13.47
N ASP A 213 -13.55 -1.62 -14.08
CA ASP A 213 -12.54 -1.52 -15.13
C ASP A 213 -12.62 -2.73 -16.06
N GLY A 214 -12.88 -2.46 -17.33
CA GLY A 214 -12.73 -3.40 -18.43
C GLY A 214 -11.68 -2.83 -19.37
N ILE A 215 -10.70 -3.62 -19.75
CA ILE A 215 -9.62 -3.17 -20.66
C ILE A 215 -9.93 -3.39 -22.14
N GLY A 216 -11.17 -3.78 -22.45
CA GLY A 216 -11.61 -4.02 -23.82
C GLY A 216 -11.29 -5.41 -24.38
N TYR A 217 -10.68 -6.28 -23.57
CA TYR A 217 -10.34 -7.64 -23.96
C TYR A 217 -11.39 -8.64 -23.42
N ARG A 218 -11.47 -9.80 -24.07
CA ARG A 218 -12.35 -10.86 -23.59
C ARG A 218 -11.92 -11.33 -22.21
N ARG A 219 -12.87 -11.48 -21.27
CA ARG A 219 -12.59 -11.94 -19.89
C ARG A 219 -11.65 -11.05 -19.11
N SER A 220 -11.78 -9.73 -19.29
CA SER A 220 -10.98 -8.73 -18.57
C SER A 220 -11.79 -7.84 -17.65
N SER A 221 -13.12 -7.96 -17.63
CA SER A 221 -13.98 -7.11 -16.80
C SER A 221 -13.79 -7.37 -15.31
N ALA A 222 -13.74 -6.29 -14.54
CA ALA A 222 -13.70 -6.30 -13.09
C ALA A 222 -14.63 -5.21 -12.55
N GLU A 223 -15.43 -5.55 -11.57
CA GLU A 223 -16.32 -4.62 -10.89
C GLU A 223 -16.40 -4.92 -9.40
N GLY A 224 -16.61 -3.88 -8.61
CA GLY A 224 -16.75 -4.06 -7.18
C GLY A 224 -17.08 -2.80 -6.45
N ASN A 225 -17.40 -2.98 -5.18
CA ASN A 225 -17.70 -1.88 -4.30
C ASN A 225 -17.00 -2.03 -2.95
N GLN A 226 -16.86 -0.90 -2.29
CA GLN A 226 -16.36 -0.82 -0.94
C GLN A 226 -17.28 0.10 -0.12
N ILE A 227 -17.68 -0.37 1.05
CA ILE A 227 -18.38 0.44 2.03
C ILE A 227 -17.45 0.63 3.22
N VAL A 228 -17.26 1.87 3.62
CA VAL A 228 -16.52 2.23 4.83
C VAL A 228 -17.43 3.01 5.75
N PHE A 229 -17.62 2.49 6.95
CA PHE A 229 -18.18 3.23 8.07
C PHE A 229 -17.10 3.34 9.14
N LYS A 230 -16.78 4.55 9.57
CA LYS A 230 -15.81 4.76 10.65
C LYS A 230 -16.20 5.96 11.50
N GLY A 231 -15.70 5.99 12.70
CA GLY A 231 -15.89 7.11 13.58
C GLY A 231 -14.92 7.09 14.76
N TYR A 232 -14.89 8.21 15.45
CA TYR A 232 -14.18 8.33 16.70
C TYR A 232 -15.03 9.04 17.76
N HIS A 233 -14.71 8.77 19.00
CA HIS A 233 -15.24 9.49 20.16
C HIS A 233 -14.12 9.75 21.17
N GLN A 234 -13.87 11.02 21.46
CA GLN A 234 -12.92 11.43 22.49
C GLN A 234 -13.62 11.43 23.84
N LEU A 235 -13.39 10.40 24.64
CA LEU A 235 -13.99 10.29 25.98
C LEU A 235 -13.54 11.43 26.89
N ASN A 236 -12.23 11.71 26.88
CA ASN A 236 -11.60 12.81 27.58
C ASN A 236 -10.23 13.13 26.93
N GLU A 237 -9.39 13.95 27.54
CA GLU A 237 -8.06 14.30 26.99
C GLU A 237 -7.10 13.12 26.93
N GLN A 238 -7.33 12.06 27.69
CA GLN A 238 -6.47 10.88 27.80
C GLN A 238 -6.94 9.72 26.92
N TRP A 239 -8.23 9.60 26.64
CA TRP A 239 -8.82 8.46 25.98
C TRP A 239 -9.55 8.83 24.69
N LEU A 240 -9.16 8.17 23.62
CA LEU A 240 -9.82 8.24 22.33
C LEU A 240 -10.28 6.84 21.90
N LEU A 241 -11.54 6.72 21.53
CA LEU A 241 -12.15 5.51 20.97
C LEU A 241 -12.26 5.67 19.45
N ARG A 242 -11.89 4.65 18.69
CA ARG A 242 -12.12 4.53 17.25
C ARG A 242 -12.81 3.22 16.93
N ALA A 243 -13.77 3.27 16.06
CA ALA A 243 -14.45 2.07 15.56
C ALA A 243 -14.69 2.18 14.07
N GLY A 244 -14.79 1.05 13.39
CA GLY A 244 -15.13 1.05 11.98
C GLY A 244 -15.43 -0.32 11.41
N PHE A 245 -15.98 -0.24 10.21
CA PHE A 245 -16.35 -1.35 9.36
C PHE A 245 -15.92 -1.04 7.93
N ILE A 246 -15.18 -1.96 7.32
CA ILE A 246 -14.78 -1.89 5.92
C ILE A 246 -15.26 -3.16 5.25
N ASN A 247 -16.10 -3.03 4.23
CA ASN A 247 -16.58 -4.16 3.44
C ASN A 247 -16.16 -3.97 1.98
N ASN A 248 -15.48 -4.96 1.42
CA ASN A 248 -15.12 -5.00 0.01
C ASN A 248 -15.83 -6.18 -0.65
N SER A 249 -16.32 -5.95 -1.87
CA SER A 249 -16.83 -6.98 -2.75
C SER A 249 -16.28 -6.72 -4.15
N MET A 250 -15.73 -7.75 -4.78
CA MET A 250 -15.16 -7.68 -6.12
C MET A 250 -15.57 -8.91 -6.92
N ASN A 251 -15.97 -8.67 -8.15
CA ASN A 251 -16.25 -9.70 -9.15
C ASN A 251 -15.32 -9.48 -10.34
N HIS A 252 -14.68 -10.53 -10.80
CA HIS A 252 -13.77 -10.47 -11.94
C HIS A 252 -14.00 -11.61 -12.89
N GLU A 253 -14.01 -11.30 -14.17
CA GLU A 253 -13.73 -12.28 -15.18
C GLU A 253 -12.25 -12.68 -15.13
N GLN A 254 -11.94 -13.96 -15.33
CA GLN A 254 -10.60 -14.51 -15.24
C GLN A 254 -10.17 -15.12 -16.58
N SER A 255 -9.24 -14.45 -17.27
CA SER A 255 -8.65 -14.98 -18.51
C SER A 255 -7.59 -16.06 -18.27
N PHE A 256 -6.97 -16.09 -17.08
CA PHE A 256 -5.73 -16.85 -16.78
C PHE A 256 -4.58 -16.48 -17.73
N GLY A 257 -4.57 -15.22 -18.19
CA GLY A 257 -3.68 -14.74 -19.23
C GLY A 257 -4.19 -15.00 -20.63
N TYR A 258 -3.48 -14.46 -21.62
CA TYR A 258 -3.79 -14.60 -23.04
C TYR A 258 -2.66 -15.31 -23.75
N GLN A 259 -3.00 -16.13 -24.75
CA GLN A 259 -2.03 -16.81 -25.60
C GLN A 259 -1.37 -15.79 -26.52
N LEU A 260 -0.06 -15.64 -26.40
CA LEU A 260 0.74 -14.81 -27.30
C LEU A 260 1.24 -15.71 -28.44
N GLN A 261 0.72 -15.48 -29.66
CA GLN A 261 1.13 -16.28 -30.82
C GLN A 261 2.58 -16.02 -31.24
N ASP A 262 3.05 -14.78 -31.07
CA ASP A 262 4.45 -14.39 -31.34
C ASP A 262 4.82 -13.19 -30.45
N PRO A 263 5.71 -13.37 -29.44
CA PRO A 263 6.16 -12.29 -28.59
C PRO A 263 6.91 -11.17 -29.31
N SER A 264 7.44 -11.45 -30.52
CA SER A 264 8.19 -10.47 -31.32
C SER A 264 7.28 -9.61 -32.23
N PHE A 265 6.07 -10.08 -32.52
CA PHE A 265 5.07 -9.41 -33.37
C PHE A 265 3.81 -9.12 -32.55
N PHE A 266 3.93 -8.27 -31.57
CA PHE A 266 2.83 -7.99 -30.67
C PHE A 266 1.84 -7.01 -31.30
N ALA A 267 0.97 -7.48 -32.18
CA ALA A 267 -0.25 -6.79 -32.57
C ALA A 267 -1.38 -7.34 -31.68
N PHE A 268 -1.56 -6.77 -30.49
CA PHE A 268 -2.66 -7.16 -29.63
C PHE A 268 -3.98 -6.67 -30.22
N ASN A 269 -4.77 -7.60 -30.72
CA ASN A 269 -6.11 -7.29 -31.23
C ASN A 269 -7.15 -7.81 -30.23
N PRO A 270 -7.86 -6.93 -29.52
CA PRO A 270 -8.82 -7.34 -28.49
C PRO A 270 -9.96 -8.23 -29.00
N PHE A 271 -10.20 -8.27 -30.31
CA PHE A 271 -11.24 -9.08 -30.92
C PHE A 271 -10.77 -10.49 -31.31
N ILE A 272 -9.49 -10.71 -31.43
CA ILE A 272 -8.89 -11.97 -31.93
C ILE A 272 -8.26 -12.76 -30.79
N GLU A 273 -7.71 -12.09 -29.76
CA GLU A 273 -6.97 -12.73 -28.68
C GLU A 273 -7.82 -13.71 -27.88
N VAL A 274 -7.29 -14.88 -27.66
CA VAL A 274 -7.97 -15.96 -26.95
C VAL A 274 -7.47 -16.02 -25.51
N PRO A 275 -8.36 -15.87 -24.53
CA PRO A 275 -7.97 -16.09 -23.14
C PRO A 275 -7.66 -17.57 -22.90
N ASN A 276 -6.71 -17.87 -22.01
CA ASN A 276 -6.37 -19.23 -21.62
C ASN A 276 -7.55 -19.95 -20.96
N GLN A 277 -8.46 -19.19 -20.34
CA GLN A 277 -9.74 -19.68 -19.82
C GLN A 277 -10.90 -18.85 -20.34
N GLY A 278 -11.81 -19.51 -21.06
CA GLY A 278 -12.95 -18.86 -21.71
C GLY A 278 -14.14 -18.59 -20.79
N MET A 279 -14.25 -19.27 -19.65
CA MET A 279 -15.42 -19.22 -18.76
C MET A 279 -15.05 -19.19 -17.27
N ALA A 280 -13.92 -18.56 -16.94
CA ALA A 280 -13.53 -18.43 -15.54
C ALA A 280 -13.96 -17.10 -14.94
N GLU A 281 -14.48 -17.16 -13.70
CA GLU A 281 -14.93 -16.01 -12.93
C GLU A 281 -14.44 -16.13 -11.47
N SER A 282 -14.21 -15.01 -10.83
CA SER A 282 -13.77 -14.95 -9.44
C SER A 282 -14.59 -13.92 -8.67
N ASP A 283 -15.15 -14.36 -7.55
CA ASP A 283 -15.79 -13.51 -6.56
C ASP A 283 -14.88 -13.39 -5.34
N GLU A 284 -14.65 -12.18 -4.89
CA GLU A 284 -13.86 -11.91 -3.69
C GLU A 284 -14.63 -10.97 -2.76
N GLY A 285 -14.65 -11.30 -1.48
CA GLY A 285 -15.27 -10.48 -0.43
C GLY A 285 -14.37 -10.39 0.79
N SER A 286 -14.29 -9.21 1.39
CA SER A 286 -13.64 -9.05 2.68
C SER A 286 -14.41 -8.10 3.59
N LYS A 287 -14.43 -8.41 4.88
CA LYS A 287 -15.07 -7.61 5.91
C LYS A 287 -14.10 -7.43 7.07
N ASP A 288 -13.87 -6.19 7.43
CA ASP A 288 -13.07 -5.82 8.58
C ASP A 288 -13.94 -5.04 9.56
N ILE A 289 -14.00 -5.49 10.81
CA ILE A 289 -14.66 -4.78 11.92
C ILE A 289 -13.60 -4.52 12.97
N TYR A 290 -13.47 -3.31 13.43
CA TYR A 290 -12.49 -2.97 14.44
C TYR A 290 -13.03 -2.05 15.51
N LEU A 291 -12.49 -2.22 16.71
CA LEU A 291 -12.64 -1.33 17.85
C LEU A 291 -11.27 -1.07 18.44
N GLN A 292 -10.92 0.19 18.59
CA GLN A 292 -9.62 0.60 19.11
C GLN A 292 -9.78 1.65 20.19
N THR A 293 -9.00 1.54 21.24
CA THR A 293 -8.84 2.59 22.24
C THR A 293 -7.40 3.07 22.26
N HIS A 294 -7.23 4.37 22.31
CA HIS A 294 -5.95 5.03 22.40
C HIS A 294 -5.87 5.75 23.73
N PHE A 295 -4.78 5.56 24.44
CA PHE A 295 -4.51 6.18 25.72
C PHE A 295 -3.20 6.97 25.69
N ARG A 296 -3.21 8.15 26.26
CA ARG A 296 -2.03 8.95 26.59
C ARG A 296 -2.22 9.59 27.96
N ALA A 297 -1.14 9.77 28.73
CA ALA A 297 -1.25 10.28 30.11
C ALA A 297 -1.74 11.73 30.15
N ASP A 298 -1.26 12.56 29.22
CA ASP A 298 -1.65 13.96 29.05
C ASP A 298 -1.43 14.40 27.58
N SER A 299 -1.83 15.61 27.24
CA SER A 299 -1.74 16.15 25.87
C SER A 299 -0.30 16.32 25.37
N ALA A 300 0.66 16.49 26.26
CA ALA A 300 2.09 16.64 25.93
C ALA A 300 2.84 15.29 26.00
N SER A 301 2.19 14.21 26.45
CA SER A 301 2.84 12.93 26.66
C SER A 301 3.26 12.30 25.33
N ALA A 302 4.55 11.99 25.22
CA ALA A 302 5.09 11.17 24.15
C ALA A 302 4.78 9.65 24.33
N VAL A 303 4.19 9.27 25.46
CA VAL A 303 3.82 7.88 25.75
C VAL A 303 2.38 7.64 25.34
N GLN A 304 2.19 6.71 24.45
CA GLN A 304 0.87 6.33 23.91
C GLN A 304 0.68 4.83 23.94
N THR A 305 -0.53 4.40 24.31
CA THR A 305 -0.90 2.98 24.24
C THR A 305 -2.15 2.83 23.39
N GLN A 306 -2.12 1.91 22.47
CA GLN A 306 -3.24 1.53 21.62
C GLN A 306 -3.64 0.09 21.94
N PHE A 307 -4.92 -0.12 22.19
CA PHE A 307 -5.54 -1.44 22.29
C PHE A 307 -6.48 -1.61 21.10
N GLY A 308 -6.51 -2.77 20.51
CA GLY A 308 -7.39 -3.04 19.39
C GLY A 308 -7.96 -4.44 19.43
N LEU A 309 -9.22 -4.53 18.97
CA LEU A 309 -9.88 -5.77 18.60
C LEU A 309 -10.19 -5.66 17.11
N HIS A 310 -9.79 -6.66 16.34
CA HIS A 310 -10.03 -6.75 14.91
C HIS A 310 -10.66 -8.09 14.58
N TYR A 311 -11.79 -8.03 13.89
CA TYR A 311 -12.41 -9.17 13.24
C TYR A 311 -12.30 -8.99 11.73
N GLN A 312 -11.74 -9.99 11.08
CA GLN A 312 -11.59 -10.04 9.63
C GLN A 312 -12.29 -11.28 9.08
N SER A 313 -13.00 -11.13 7.96
CA SER A 313 -13.52 -12.25 7.16
C SER A 313 -13.09 -12.06 5.73
N ASP A 314 -12.51 -13.09 5.13
CA ASP A 314 -12.06 -13.14 3.75
C ASP A 314 -12.71 -14.31 3.03
N GLU A 315 -13.39 -14.03 1.94
CA GLU A 315 -13.99 -15.02 1.06
C GLU A 315 -13.41 -14.87 -0.34
N ARG A 316 -13.11 -15.99 -0.98
CA ARG A 316 -12.77 -16.02 -2.39
C ARG A 316 -13.31 -17.28 -3.02
N ARG A 317 -13.93 -17.12 -4.18
CA ARG A 317 -14.40 -18.22 -5.01
C ARG A 317 -13.95 -17.98 -6.45
N ILE A 318 -13.26 -18.95 -7.02
CA ILE A 318 -12.90 -18.94 -8.43
C ILE A 318 -13.53 -20.17 -9.08
N GLN A 319 -14.23 -19.96 -10.17
CA GLN A 319 -14.85 -21.01 -11.00
C GLN A 319 -14.15 -21.01 -12.35
N PHE A 320 -13.73 -22.18 -12.81
CA PHE A 320 -13.15 -22.36 -14.13
C PHE A 320 -13.44 -23.77 -14.64
N ASN A 321 -13.96 -23.86 -15.86
CA ASN A 321 -14.48 -25.11 -16.43
C ASN A 321 -15.50 -25.78 -15.48
N THR A 322 -15.21 -26.99 -15.00
CA THR A 322 -16.02 -27.72 -14.02
C THR A 322 -15.49 -27.61 -12.60
N ASP A 323 -14.37 -26.96 -12.40
CA ASP A 323 -13.71 -26.86 -11.11
C ASP A 323 -14.08 -25.57 -10.37
N THR A 324 -14.09 -25.66 -9.06
CA THR A 324 -14.28 -24.53 -8.15
C THR A 324 -13.22 -24.57 -7.06
N VAL A 325 -12.50 -23.48 -6.90
CA VAL A 325 -11.62 -23.25 -5.76
C VAL A 325 -12.26 -22.19 -4.88
N ALA A 326 -12.55 -22.53 -3.63
CA ALA A 326 -13.16 -21.62 -2.68
C ALA A 326 -12.34 -21.57 -1.38
N THR A 327 -12.11 -20.38 -0.89
CA THR A 327 -11.51 -20.14 0.42
C THR A 327 -12.39 -19.22 1.25
N ASN A 328 -12.52 -19.49 2.54
CA ASN A 328 -13.25 -18.64 3.47
C ASN A 328 -12.54 -18.66 4.82
N PHE A 329 -12.00 -17.52 5.19
CA PHE A 329 -11.26 -17.32 6.43
C PHE A 329 -11.98 -16.36 7.37
N ARG A 330 -11.85 -16.63 8.66
CA ARG A 330 -12.17 -15.70 9.74
C ARG A 330 -10.96 -15.54 10.64
N ASN A 331 -10.59 -14.31 10.91
CA ASN A 331 -9.50 -13.97 11.79
C ASN A 331 -10.02 -13.06 12.89
N VAL A 332 -9.70 -13.40 14.13
CA VAL A 332 -9.90 -12.54 15.29
C VAL A 332 -8.53 -12.21 15.85
N GLU A 333 -8.20 -10.94 15.89
CA GLU A 333 -6.92 -10.45 16.38
C GLU A 333 -7.15 -9.44 17.49
N LEU A 334 -6.47 -9.62 18.60
CA LEU A 334 -6.29 -8.59 19.63
C LEU A 334 -4.90 -7.99 19.41
N PHE A 335 -4.74 -6.69 19.62
CA PHE A 335 -3.41 -6.11 19.64
C PHE A 335 -3.26 -5.05 20.71
N VAL A 336 -2.07 -4.98 21.23
CA VAL A 336 -1.62 -3.91 22.11
C VAL A 336 -0.35 -3.33 21.54
N ARG A 337 -0.36 -2.03 21.29
CA ARG A 337 0.82 -1.28 20.87
C ARG A 337 1.13 -0.22 21.92
N HIS A 338 2.32 -0.25 22.44
CA HIS A 338 2.82 0.74 23.39
C HIS A 338 3.98 1.49 22.76
N ARG A 339 3.94 2.82 22.87
CA ARG A 339 4.95 3.69 22.32
C ARG A 339 5.46 4.66 23.37
N ILE A 340 6.78 4.88 23.34
CA ILE A 340 7.49 5.83 24.18
C ILE A 340 8.33 6.72 23.26
N GLY A 341 8.29 8.03 23.47
CA GLY A 341 9.06 9.01 22.69
C GLY A 341 8.46 9.36 21.34
N GLY A 342 9.10 10.31 20.67
CA GLY A 342 8.68 10.87 19.38
C GLY A 342 9.24 10.13 18.16
N GLU A 343 9.13 10.75 17.00
CA GLU A 343 9.59 10.19 15.72
C GLU A 343 11.14 10.07 15.66
N ARG A 344 11.86 11.02 16.25
CA ARG A 344 13.33 11.05 16.22
C ARG A 344 13.96 10.13 17.26
N THR A 345 13.37 10.07 18.44
CA THR A 345 13.82 9.18 19.50
C THR A 345 12.60 8.55 20.11
N GLY A 346 12.40 7.27 19.86
CA GLY A 346 11.23 6.57 20.31
C GLY A 346 11.36 5.06 20.16
N LEU A 347 10.53 4.38 20.92
CA LEU A 347 10.39 2.92 20.89
C LEU A 347 8.89 2.59 20.79
N SER A 348 8.55 1.66 19.91
CA SER A 348 7.20 1.11 19.78
C SER A 348 7.27 -0.40 19.88
N ALA A 349 6.47 -1.00 20.75
CA ALA A 349 6.31 -2.44 20.87
C ALA A 349 4.85 -2.82 20.61
N THR A 350 4.64 -3.87 19.82
CA THR A 350 3.31 -4.40 19.50
C THR A 350 3.25 -5.88 19.80
N VAL A 351 2.13 -6.34 20.36
CA VAL A 351 1.83 -7.78 20.56
C VAL A 351 0.44 -8.07 19.99
N ARG A 352 0.32 -9.16 19.22
CA ARG A 352 -0.89 -9.53 18.47
C ARG A 352 -1.20 -11.01 18.61
N PRO A 353 -1.93 -11.45 19.65
CA PRO A 353 -2.55 -12.77 19.64
C PRO A 353 -3.68 -12.81 18.60
N TYR A 354 -3.76 -13.93 17.88
CA TYR A 354 -4.79 -14.13 16.86
C TYR A 354 -5.30 -15.57 16.81
N MET A 355 -6.51 -15.70 16.31
CA MET A 355 -7.13 -16.98 15.98
C MET A 355 -7.62 -16.90 14.53
N LEU A 356 -7.14 -17.82 13.70
CA LEU A 356 -7.55 -17.96 12.31
C LEU A 356 -8.35 -19.23 12.12
N GLU A 357 -9.49 -19.17 11.46
CA GLU A 357 -10.37 -20.29 11.12
C GLU A 357 -10.60 -20.34 9.62
N ASN A 358 -10.36 -21.49 9.00
CA ASN A 358 -10.76 -21.81 7.64
C ASN A 358 -12.11 -22.57 7.66
N ARG A 359 -12.97 -22.29 6.68
CA ARG A 359 -14.34 -22.86 6.55
C ARG A 359 -14.56 -23.60 5.25
N THR A 360 -13.50 -23.96 4.57
CA THR A 360 -13.56 -24.67 3.28
C THR A 360 -12.71 -25.92 3.32
N ASP A 361 -12.99 -26.84 2.40
CA ASP A 361 -12.29 -28.12 2.30
C ASP A 361 -10.96 -28.02 1.52
N GLN A 362 -10.54 -26.79 1.14
CA GLN A 362 -9.31 -26.58 0.38
C GLN A 362 -8.01 -26.66 1.23
N LEU A 363 -8.16 -26.87 2.53
CA LEU A 363 -7.03 -27.00 3.44
C LEU A 363 -7.20 -28.23 4.32
N THR A 364 -6.10 -28.89 4.61
CA THR A 364 -6.06 -30.07 5.50
C THR A 364 -6.22 -29.73 6.98
N GLN A 365 -6.04 -28.45 7.34
CA GLN A 365 -6.22 -27.92 8.71
C GLN A 365 -7.19 -26.75 8.70
N ASN A 366 -8.01 -26.62 9.74
CA ASN A 366 -9.11 -25.65 9.76
C ASN A 366 -8.94 -24.51 10.79
N ARG A 367 -8.02 -24.64 11.72
CA ARG A 367 -7.83 -23.61 12.77
C ARG A 367 -6.36 -23.48 13.18
N TRP A 368 -5.97 -22.24 13.43
CA TRP A 368 -4.64 -21.88 13.92
C TRP A 368 -4.75 -20.83 15.01
N PHE A 369 -3.91 -20.98 16.02
CA PHE A 369 -3.70 -19.96 17.03
C PHE A 369 -2.26 -19.47 16.95
N GLY A 370 -2.05 -18.19 17.14
CA GLY A 370 -0.71 -17.66 17.12
C GLY A 370 -0.59 -16.34 17.87
N VAL A 371 0.66 -15.97 18.09
CA VAL A 371 1.01 -14.66 18.65
C VAL A 371 2.13 -14.08 17.79
N LYS A 372 1.96 -12.83 17.38
CA LYS A 372 3.01 -12.03 16.73
C LYS A 372 3.41 -10.88 17.62
N GLY A 373 4.68 -10.49 17.54
CA GLY A 373 5.20 -9.33 18.26
C GLY A 373 6.23 -8.60 17.42
N ASP A 374 6.25 -7.28 17.52
CA ASP A 374 7.22 -6.43 16.84
C ASP A 374 7.67 -5.27 17.73
N ILE A 375 8.89 -4.84 17.51
CA ILE A 375 9.53 -3.70 18.17
C ILE A 375 10.16 -2.83 17.09
N ASP A 376 9.91 -1.54 17.12
CA ASP A 376 10.52 -0.53 16.27
C ASP A 376 11.12 0.55 17.14
N GLY A 377 12.38 0.92 16.90
CA GLY A 377 13.08 1.94 17.65
C GLY A 377 13.79 2.94 16.76
N ALA A 378 13.85 4.17 17.22
CA ALA A 378 14.68 5.23 16.65
C ALA A 378 15.46 5.90 17.76
N LEU A 379 16.75 6.10 17.54
CA LEU A 379 17.62 6.82 18.42
C LEU A 379 18.38 7.87 17.61
N TYR A 380 18.03 9.13 17.79
CA TYR A 380 18.80 10.23 17.24
C TYR A 380 20.02 10.47 18.13
N THR A 381 21.19 10.38 17.54
CA THR A 381 22.45 10.71 18.21
C THR A 381 22.91 12.12 17.83
N PHE A 382 24.05 12.56 18.36
CA PHE A 382 24.65 13.83 17.98
C PHE A 382 25.24 13.80 16.55
N ALA A 383 25.60 14.95 16.02
CA ALA A 383 26.26 15.11 14.72
C ALA A 383 25.45 14.59 13.50
N GLY A 384 24.13 14.70 13.55
CA GLY A 384 23.26 14.32 12.43
C GLY A 384 23.14 12.82 12.18
N THR A 385 23.52 11.98 13.13
CA THR A 385 23.41 10.52 13.03
C THR A 385 22.15 10.03 13.70
N SER A 386 21.40 9.15 13.04
CA SER A 386 20.22 8.45 13.58
C SER A 386 20.38 6.95 13.41
N LEU A 387 20.00 6.21 14.42
CA LEU A 387 19.97 4.75 14.42
C LEU A 387 18.51 4.28 14.49
N PHE A 388 18.13 3.45 13.56
CA PHE A 388 16.84 2.79 13.55
C PHE A 388 17.04 1.29 13.70
N ALA A 389 16.16 0.66 14.47
CA ALA A 389 16.17 -0.79 14.66
C ALA A 389 14.73 -1.30 14.61
N GLN A 390 14.57 -2.45 14.01
CA GLN A 390 13.31 -3.18 14.02
C GLN A 390 13.57 -4.65 14.34
N GLY A 391 12.61 -5.30 14.95
CA GLY A 391 12.68 -6.73 15.19
C GLY A 391 11.31 -7.25 15.56
N GLY A 392 11.12 -8.52 15.33
CA GLY A 392 9.86 -9.15 15.67
C GLY A 392 9.85 -10.62 15.28
N GLY A 393 8.70 -11.20 15.48
CA GLY A 393 8.47 -12.59 15.14
C GLY A 393 7.10 -13.05 15.56
N GLY A 394 6.84 -14.32 15.34
CA GLY A 394 5.58 -14.94 15.72
C GLY A 394 5.77 -16.43 15.94
N ILE A 395 4.86 -16.99 16.67
CA ILE A 395 4.71 -18.43 16.85
C ILE A 395 3.28 -18.83 16.54
N ARG A 396 3.11 -20.00 15.96
CA ARG A 396 1.83 -20.60 15.61
C ARG A 396 1.73 -21.99 16.24
N ASP A 397 0.54 -22.44 16.56
CA ASP A 397 0.28 -23.71 17.25
C ASP A 397 0.69 -24.98 16.46
N ASP A 398 0.92 -24.85 15.14
CA ASP A 398 1.53 -25.89 14.31
C ASP A 398 3.06 -25.96 14.44
N SER A 399 3.64 -25.37 15.49
CA SER A 399 5.08 -25.31 15.78
C SER A 399 5.89 -24.47 14.78
N ARG A 400 5.25 -23.69 13.92
CA ARG A 400 5.91 -22.75 13.02
C ARG A 400 6.20 -21.43 13.73
N TYR A 401 7.34 -20.85 13.39
CA TYR A 401 7.76 -19.55 13.94
C TYR A 401 8.37 -18.66 12.88
N ASP A 402 8.17 -17.37 13.04
CA ASP A 402 8.81 -16.31 12.26
C ASP A 402 9.77 -15.54 13.17
N LEU A 403 10.88 -15.08 12.63
CA LEU A 403 11.80 -14.17 13.30
C LEU A 403 12.37 -13.19 12.28
N TYR A 404 12.43 -11.92 12.63
CA TYR A 404 13.12 -10.93 11.79
C TYR A 404 13.80 -9.85 12.63
N SER A 405 14.82 -9.25 12.07
CA SER A 405 15.51 -8.10 12.64
C SER A 405 16.08 -7.23 11.53
N GLY A 406 16.22 -5.94 11.78
CA GLY A 406 16.82 -5.00 10.87
C GLY A 406 17.39 -3.79 11.61
N ILE A 407 18.42 -3.21 11.05
CA ILE A 407 19.09 -2.02 11.55
C ILE A 407 19.39 -1.06 10.39
N LYS A 408 19.23 0.23 10.61
CA LYS A 408 19.57 1.29 9.67
C LYS A 408 20.33 2.38 10.42
N LEU A 409 21.51 2.72 9.94
CA LEU A 409 22.29 3.87 10.36
C LEU A 409 22.13 4.95 9.29
N GLN A 410 21.62 6.10 9.68
CA GLN A 410 21.42 7.25 8.81
C GLN A 410 22.30 8.39 9.29
N TRP A 411 23.03 8.99 8.37
CA TRP A 411 23.94 10.11 8.63
C TRP A 411 23.67 11.28 7.69
N SER A 412 23.34 12.44 8.28
CA SER A 412 23.14 13.71 7.60
C SER A 412 24.34 14.61 7.90
N ALA A 413 25.40 14.52 7.07
CA ALA A 413 26.66 15.20 7.30
C ALA A 413 26.56 16.72 7.20
N PHE A 414 25.77 17.22 6.27
CA PHE A 414 25.50 18.64 6.03
C PHE A 414 24.09 18.78 5.38
N PRO A 415 23.49 19.98 5.39
CA PRO A 415 22.20 20.22 4.77
C PRO A 415 22.17 19.75 3.31
N GLY A 416 21.21 18.89 2.98
CA GLY A 416 21.05 18.32 1.65
C GLY A 416 21.83 17.05 1.37
N PHE A 417 22.64 16.53 2.29
CA PHE A 417 23.31 15.22 2.13
C PHE A 417 22.84 14.24 3.18
N GLU A 418 22.42 13.07 2.74
CA GLU A 418 22.05 11.95 3.58
C GLU A 418 22.66 10.65 3.06
N LEU A 419 23.21 9.85 3.95
CA LEU A 419 23.68 8.49 3.70
C LEU A 419 23.08 7.55 4.72
N SER A 420 22.50 6.47 4.25
CA SER A 420 21.98 5.39 5.08
C SER A 420 22.68 4.07 4.75
N LEU A 421 23.03 3.32 5.77
CA LEU A 421 23.49 1.94 5.66
C LEU A 421 22.51 1.06 6.42
N PHE A 422 22.14 -0.06 5.86
CA PHE A 422 21.17 -0.93 6.51
C PHE A 422 21.44 -2.41 6.25
N GLY A 423 20.90 -3.24 7.14
CA GLY A 423 20.93 -4.67 7.01
C GLY A 423 19.91 -5.36 7.90
N GLY A 424 19.61 -6.61 7.60
CA GLY A 424 18.66 -7.38 8.37
C GLY A 424 18.70 -8.87 8.06
N TYR A 425 18.07 -9.61 8.95
CA TYR A 425 17.90 -11.06 8.88
C TYR A 425 16.42 -11.41 9.05
N SER A 426 15.92 -12.37 8.27
CA SER A 426 14.62 -12.98 8.50
C SER A 426 14.67 -14.49 8.41
N ASN A 427 13.89 -15.14 9.28
CA ASN A 427 13.52 -16.54 9.21
C ASN A 427 11.99 -16.58 9.15
N ARG A 428 11.42 -16.87 7.97
CA ARG A 428 10.00 -16.78 7.69
C ARG A 428 9.39 -18.18 7.52
N ALA A 429 8.36 -18.47 8.30
CA ALA A 429 7.58 -19.68 8.14
C ALA A 429 6.85 -19.70 6.78
N PRO A 430 6.72 -20.87 6.14
CA PRO A 430 5.85 -21.01 4.98
C PRO A 430 4.42 -20.58 5.32
N ASP A 431 3.75 -19.95 4.35
CA ASP A 431 2.36 -19.54 4.52
C ASP A 431 1.41 -20.76 4.61
N ILE A 432 0.18 -20.51 5.06
CA ILE A 432 -0.82 -21.55 5.28
C ILE A 432 -1.14 -22.31 3.99
N GLN A 433 -1.19 -21.62 2.85
CA GLN A 433 -1.41 -22.25 1.56
C GLN A 433 -0.27 -23.20 1.21
N ALA A 434 0.97 -22.78 1.41
CA ALA A 434 2.13 -23.58 1.08
C ALA A 434 2.19 -24.89 1.91
N LEU A 435 1.69 -24.88 3.13
CA LEU A 435 1.71 -26.04 4.02
C LEU A 435 0.51 -26.96 3.86
N TYR A 436 -0.69 -26.42 3.74
CA TYR A 436 -1.94 -27.15 3.98
C TYR A 436 -2.90 -27.20 2.80
N TRP A 437 -2.54 -26.60 1.65
CA TRP A 437 -3.40 -26.59 0.47
C TRP A 437 -3.75 -27.98 -0.04
N GLN A 438 -4.98 -28.16 -0.49
CA GLN A 438 -5.45 -29.40 -1.09
C GLN A 438 -6.42 -29.09 -2.23
N SER A 439 -6.05 -29.47 -3.45
CA SER A 439 -6.91 -29.41 -4.62
C SER A 439 -6.55 -30.55 -5.59
N ASN A 440 -7.38 -30.79 -6.61
CA ASN A 440 -7.11 -31.83 -7.60
C ASN A 440 -5.81 -31.60 -8.41
N ALA A 441 -5.41 -30.34 -8.55
CA ALA A 441 -4.29 -29.95 -9.38
C ALA A 441 -3.04 -29.54 -8.58
N PHE A 442 -3.16 -29.28 -7.26
CA PHE A 442 -2.09 -28.70 -6.48
C PHE A 442 -2.19 -29.03 -5.00
N TYR A 443 -1.05 -29.30 -4.37
CA TYR A 443 -0.97 -29.67 -2.95
C TYR A 443 0.02 -28.81 -2.18
N GLY A 444 -0.29 -28.54 -0.91
CA GLY A 444 0.62 -28.02 0.08
C GLY A 444 1.67 -29.05 0.49
N ASN A 445 2.72 -28.61 1.17
CA ASN A 445 3.79 -29.47 1.64
C ASN A 445 4.10 -29.13 3.11
N PRO A 446 3.66 -29.98 4.07
CA PRO A 446 3.93 -29.73 5.48
C PRO A 446 5.41 -29.86 5.87
N ASP A 447 6.24 -30.49 5.03
CA ASP A 447 7.68 -30.68 5.28
C ASP A 447 8.56 -29.51 4.86
N LEU A 448 7.95 -28.41 4.36
CA LEU A 448 8.68 -27.21 3.98
C LEU A 448 9.48 -26.63 5.16
N ARG A 449 10.70 -26.22 4.86
CA ARG A 449 11.55 -25.46 5.77
C ARG A 449 11.19 -24.00 5.74
N ASN A 450 11.53 -23.30 6.81
CA ASN A 450 11.45 -21.84 6.83
C ASN A 450 12.40 -21.24 5.79
N GLU A 451 11.96 -20.16 5.18
CA GLU A 451 12.79 -19.35 4.31
C GLU A 451 13.67 -18.44 5.16
N GLU A 452 14.98 -18.47 4.92
CA GLU A 452 15.94 -17.61 5.60
C GLU A 452 16.49 -16.58 4.62
N SER A 453 16.63 -15.33 5.07
CA SER A 453 17.17 -14.27 4.22
C SER A 453 18.04 -13.31 5.01
N ILE A 454 19.13 -12.90 4.37
CA ILE A 454 20.00 -11.82 4.80
C ILE A 454 19.88 -10.70 3.78
N THR A 455 19.68 -9.48 4.25
CA THR A 455 19.60 -8.27 3.41
C THR A 455 20.65 -7.27 3.87
N ALA A 456 21.32 -6.61 2.93
CA ALA A 456 22.21 -5.49 3.19
C ALA A 456 22.07 -4.46 2.07
N GLY A 457 22.26 -3.20 2.39
CA GLY A 457 22.19 -2.15 1.38
C GLY A 457 22.61 -0.79 1.88
N PHE A 458 22.63 0.15 0.96
CA PHE A 458 22.85 1.55 1.25
C PHE A 458 21.92 2.43 0.41
N GLU A 459 21.64 3.61 0.93
CA GLU A 459 20.87 4.65 0.26
C GLU A 459 21.57 6.00 0.48
N THR A 460 21.63 6.83 -0.54
CA THR A 460 22.18 8.17 -0.44
C THR A 460 21.31 9.16 -1.19
N SER A 461 21.22 10.38 -0.66
CA SER A 461 20.62 11.52 -1.35
C SER A 461 21.45 12.76 -1.23
N PHE A 462 21.43 13.57 -2.26
CA PHE A 462 22.20 14.80 -2.35
C PHE A 462 21.36 15.93 -2.97
N GLY A 463 21.15 17.00 -2.20
CA GLY A 463 20.47 18.22 -2.66
C GLY A 463 21.41 19.07 -3.53
N LEU A 464 21.04 19.23 -4.79
CA LEU A 464 21.72 20.10 -5.75
C LEU A 464 21.04 21.48 -5.76
N GLY A 465 21.44 22.34 -4.83
CA GLY A 465 20.75 23.60 -4.58
C GLY A 465 19.41 23.40 -3.88
N ARG A 466 18.40 24.27 -4.17
CA ARG A 466 17.11 24.25 -3.48
C ARG A 466 15.99 23.50 -4.22
N TYR A 467 16.26 23.04 -5.43
CA TYR A 467 15.22 22.50 -6.31
C TYR A 467 15.45 21.08 -6.76
N LEU A 468 16.68 20.61 -6.74
CA LEU A 468 17.03 19.30 -7.25
C LEU A 468 17.57 18.41 -6.14
N THR A 469 17.17 17.14 -6.15
CA THR A 469 17.72 16.09 -5.28
C THR A 469 18.11 14.90 -6.14
N LEU A 470 19.38 14.52 -6.08
CA LEU A 470 19.89 13.29 -6.66
C LEU A 470 19.91 12.21 -5.59
N GLY A 471 19.41 11.03 -5.89
CA GLY A 471 19.42 9.91 -4.96
C GLY A 471 19.85 8.61 -5.63
N GLY A 472 20.27 7.67 -4.81
CA GLY A 472 20.66 6.34 -5.23
C GLY A 472 20.55 5.34 -4.09
N ARG A 473 20.18 4.10 -4.44
CA ARG A 473 20.06 2.99 -3.50
C ARG A 473 20.54 1.70 -4.14
N ALA A 474 21.22 0.85 -3.38
CA ALA A 474 21.56 -0.50 -3.80
C ALA A 474 21.28 -1.47 -2.65
N ASP A 475 20.70 -2.61 -3.00
CA ASP A 475 20.29 -3.65 -2.09
C ASP A 475 20.82 -5.02 -2.58
N TYR A 476 21.31 -5.79 -1.65
CA TYR A 476 21.66 -7.21 -1.79
C TYR A 476 20.78 -8.02 -0.84
N ARG A 477 20.18 -9.09 -1.34
CA ARG A 477 19.42 -10.04 -0.53
C ARG A 477 19.77 -11.46 -0.95
N GLU A 478 20.24 -12.26 -0.02
CA GLU A 478 20.42 -13.69 -0.18
C GLU A 478 19.26 -14.43 0.51
N THR A 479 18.70 -15.41 -0.18
CA THR A 479 17.55 -16.17 0.30
C THR A 479 17.85 -17.68 0.20
N GLU A 480 17.75 -18.37 1.30
CA GLU A 480 17.83 -19.82 1.41
C GLU A 480 16.44 -20.43 1.62
N ASN A 481 16.23 -21.65 1.11
CA ASN A 481 14.97 -22.39 1.24
C ASN A 481 13.74 -21.60 0.76
N GLY A 482 13.87 -20.76 -0.25
CA GLY A 482 12.75 -20.00 -0.81
C GLY A 482 11.56 -20.92 -1.14
N VAL A 483 10.34 -20.52 -0.76
CA VAL A 483 9.13 -21.33 -0.94
C VAL A 483 8.44 -20.96 -2.25
N PHE A 484 8.38 -21.91 -3.19
CA PHE A 484 7.81 -21.73 -4.52
C PHE A 484 6.81 -22.83 -4.87
N ALA A 485 5.83 -22.51 -5.69
CA ALA A 485 4.92 -23.49 -6.29
C ALA A 485 5.62 -24.12 -7.51
N ASP A 486 5.80 -25.43 -7.50
CA ASP A 486 6.22 -26.19 -8.69
C ASP A 486 4.98 -26.55 -9.50
N LEU A 487 4.76 -25.82 -10.62
CA LEU A 487 3.61 -25.96 -11.49
C LEU A 487 3.83 -27.00 -12.60
N GLU A 488 5.04 -27.53 -12.77
CA GLU A 488 5.40 -28.44 -13.87
C GLU A 488 5.37 -29.92 -13.51
N SER A 489 5.01 -30.24 -12.27
CA SER A 489 4.90 -31.65 -11.86
C SER A 489 3.88 -32.39 -12.74
N ARG A 490 4.28 -33.55 -13.29
CA ARG A 490 3.46 -34.35 -14.24
C ARG A 490 2.19 -34.95 -13.61
N THR A 491 2.10 -34.98 -12.30
CA THR A 491 0.98 -35.62 -11.60
C THR A 491 0.09 -34.59 -10.89
N ALA A 492 0.67 -33.73 -10.08
CA ALA A 492 0.03 -32.59 -9.41
C ALA A 492 1.14 -31.63 -8.96
N GLY A 493 0.89 -30.33 -9.06
CA GLY A 493 1.81 -29.31 -8.55
C GLY A 493 1.95 -29.37 -7.02
N GLN A 494 3.10 -28.99 -6.51
CA GLN A 494 3.37 -28.94 -5.07
C GLN A 494 4.24 -27.75 -4.70
N PHE A 495 4.13 -27.28 -3.46
CA PHE A 495 5.08 -26.32 -2.92
C PHE A 495 6.40 -26.98 -2.54
N VAL A 496 7.51 -26.33 -2.88
CA VAL A 496 8.87 -26.84 -2.66
C VAL A 496 9.76 -25.74 -2.11
N ASN A 497 10.79 -26.13 -1.35
CA ASN A 497 11.91 -25.23 -1.08
C ASN A 497 12.89 -25.30 -2.26
N ILE A 498 13.35 -24.14 -2.72
CA ILE A 498 14.37 -24.06 -3.76
C ILE A 498 15.76 -23.81 -3.17
N ASN A 499 16.78 -24.04 -3.97
CA ASN A 499 18.16 -23.78 -3.60
C ASN A 499 18.41 -22.27 -3.40
N PRO A 500 19.48 -21.91 -2.68
CA PRO A 500 19.81 -20.50 -2.43
C PRO A 500 19.89 -19.66 -3.70
N TYR A 501 19.40 -18.46 -3.61
CA TYR A 501 19.49 -17.46 -4.67
C TYR A 501 19.70 -16.05 -4.10
N THR A 502 20.24 -15.19 -4.92
CA THR A 502 20.51 -13.80 -4.59
C THR A 502 19.63 -12.87 -5.42
N THR A 503 19.12 -11.83 -4.79
CA THR A 503 18.46 -10.71 -5.46
C THR A 503 19.33 -9.47 -5.32
N LEU A 504 19.72 -8.87 -6.44
CA LEU A 504 20.40 -7.58 -6.50
C LEU A 504 19.43 -6.53 -7.03
N SER A 505 19.42 -5.35 -6.42
CA SER A 505 18.64 -4.21 -6.89
C SER A 505 19.47 -2.94 -6.77
N ALA A 506 19.43 -2.12 -7.82
CA ALA A 506 20.06 -0.80 -7.82
C ALA A 506 19.07 0.21 -8.42
N THR A 507 18.90 1.34 -7.75
CA THR A 507 18.00 2.40 -8.19
C THR A 507 18.71 3.74 -8.07
N SER A 508 18.57 4.60 -9.08
CA SER A 508 18.95 6.01 -9.02
C SER A 508 17.77 6.87 -9.40
N TRP A 509 17.69 8.07 -8.82
CA TRP A 509 16.64 9.03 -9.14
C TRP A 509 17.13 10.46 -9.08
N LEU A 510 16.45 11.31 -9.81
CA LEU A 510 16.59 12.76 -9.76
C LEU A 510 15.22 13.38 -9.56
N ASP A 511 15.02 14.09 -8.46
CA ASP A 511 13.81 14.82 -8.13
C ASP A 511 13.99 16.31 -8.38
N LEU A 512 12.98 16.90 -9.00
CA LEU A 512 12.85 18.34 -9.19
C LEU A 512 11.62 18.83 -8.43
N GLU A 513 11.81 19.77 -7.51
CA GLU A 513 10.72 20.43 -6.77
C GLU A 513 10.89 21.94 -6.81
N SER A 514 10.02 22.64 -7.52
CA SER A 514 10.00 24.11 -7.57
C SER A 514 8.57 24.63 -7.48
N THR A 515 8.42 25.95 -7.44
CA THR A 515 7.09 26.60 -7.41
C THR A 515 6.29 26.33 -8.69
N LEU A 516 6.97 26.24 -9.84
CA LEU A 516 6.33 26.10 -11.16
C LEU A 516 6.43 24.68 -11.73
N PHE A 517 7.41 23.90 -11.30
CA PHE A 517 7.69 22.58 -11.85
C PHE A 517 7.92 21.56 -10.74
N GLU A 518 7.44 20.38 -10.96
CA GLU A 518 7.82 19.20 -10.21
C GLU A 518 8.07 18.04 -11.17
N GLY A 519 8.97 17.15 -10.80
CA GLY A 519 9.24 16.00 -11.63
C GLY A 519 10.21 15.03 -10.99
N MET A 520 10.21 13.83 -11.49
CA MET A 520 11.12 12.78 -11.07
C MET A 520 11.52 11.95 -12.28
N VAL A 521 12.79 11.58 -12.36
CA VAL A 521 13.28 10.56 -13.29
C VAL A 521 14.05 9.52 -12.50
N SER A 522 13.80 8.24 -12.75
CA SER A 522 14.50 7.15 -12.08
C SER A 522 14.86 6.02 -13.03
N ALA A 523 15.95 5.33 -12.69
CA ALA A 523 16.37 4.09 -13.31
C ALA A 523 16.50 3.01 -12.24
N THR A 524 15.88 1.86 -12.45
CA THR A 524 15.92 0.71 -11.54
C THR A 524 16.44 -0.50 -12.29
N TYR A 525 17.43 -1.17 -11.71
CA TYR A 525 17.94 -2.47 -12.15
C TYR A 525 17.66 -3.50 -11.06
N LYS A 526 17.18 -4.68 -11.45
CA LYS A 526 16.97 -5.81 -10.55
C LYS A 526 17.30 -7.10 -11.26
N THR A 527 18.02 -8.00 -10.58
CA THR A 527 18.37 -9.33 -11.10
C THR A 527 18.26 -10.40 -10.02
N PHE A 528 18.09 -11.63 -10.47
CA PHE A 528 18.15 -12.83 -9.64
C PHE A 528 19.31 -13.72 -10.11
N GLU A 529 20.13 -14.16 -9.17
CA GLU A 529 21.26 -15.06 -9.42
C GLU A 529 21.15 -16.30 -8.57
N SER A 530 21.45 -17.48 -9.12
CA SER A 530 21.47 -18.74 -8.39
C SER A 530 22.68 -19.56 -8.82
N ALA A 531 23.44 -20.05 -7.85
CA ALA A 531 24.58 -20.93 -8.13
C ALA A 531 24.15 -22.38 -8.45
N ALA A 532 22.96 -22.77 -8.04
CA ALA A 532 22.45 -24.14 -8.16
C ALA A 532 21.40 -24.21 -9.29
N LEU A 533 21.86 -24.42 -10.51
CA LEU A 533 21.03 -24.50 -11.72
C LEU A 533 20.52 -25.90 -12.04
N ASP A 534 20.74 -26.86 -11.18
CA ASP A 534 20.18 -28.22 -11.24
C ASP A 534 18.68 -28.26 -10.91
N ASN A 535 18.18 -27.28 -10.16
CA ASN A 535 16.76 -27.11 -9.88
C ASN A 535 16.10 -26.29 -10.99
N PRO A 536 15.04 -26.79 -11.66
CA PRO A 536 14.37 -26.08 -12.74
C PRO A 536 13.81 -24.71 -12.33
N ILE A 537 13.32 -24.56 -11.10
CA ILE A 537 12.78 -23.28 -10.61
C ILE A 537 13.90 -22.26 -10.42
N ASN A 538 15.03 -22.67 -9.83
CA ASN A 538 16.22 -21.82 -9.71
C ASN A 538 16.74 -21.36 -11.10
N GLN A 539 16.79 -22.29 -12.06
CA GLN A 539 17.17 -21.98 -13.43
C GLN A 539 16.22 -20.95 -14.05
N ARG A 540 14.92 -21.13 -13.93
CA ARG A 540 13.92 -20.19 -14.45
C ARG A 540 13.96 -18.84 -13.74
N LEU A 541 14.19 -18.83 -12.41
CA LEU A 541 14.35 -17.61 -11.64
C LEU A 541 15.54 -16.78 -12.16
N GLN A 542 16.67 -17.39 -12.36
CA GLN A 542 17.83 -16.73 -12.99
C GLN A 542 17.55 -16.30 -14.42
N MET A 543 16.94 -17.16 -15.24
CA MET A 543 16.52 -16.85 -16.60
C MET A 543 15.40 -15.82 -16.67
N SER A 544 14.74 -15.45 -15.56
CA SER A 544 13.80 -14.31 -15.51
C SER A 544 14.49 -12.98 -15.86
N GLY A 545 15.82 -13.01 -15.87
CA GLY A 545 16.67 -12.02 -16.48
C GLY A 545 16.76 -10.71 -15.69
N ASP A 546 17.59 -9.84 -16.20
CA ASP A 546 17.77 -8.51 -15.70
C ASP A 546 16.52 -7.67 -16.00
N LYS A 547 16.01 -6.99 -14.99
CA LYS A 547 14.86 -6.11 -15.09
C LYS A 547 15.35 -4.67 -15.02
N VAL A 548 15.22 -3.96 -16.14
CA VAL A 548 15.55 -2.53 -16.20
C VAL A 548 14.27 -1.74 -16.37
N TRP A 549 14.04 -0.77 -15.46
CA TRP A 549 12.92 0.13 -15.57
C TRP A 549 13.39 1.58 -15.51
N LEU A 550 13.01 2.35 -16.52
CA LEU A 550 13.14 3.79 -16.57
C LEU A 550 11.76 4.39 -16.32
N LYS A 551 11.64 5.30 -15.37
CA LYS A 551 10.38 5.96 -15.03
C LYS A 551 10.61 7.45 -14.90
N GLY A 552 9.60 8.22 -15.24
CA GLY A 552 9.67 9.64 -15.04
C GLY A 552 8.30 10.28 -15.07
N ASN A 553 8.20 11.40 -14.39
CA ASN A 553 7.10 12.31 -14.49
C ASN A 553 7.64 13.74 -14.52
N PHE A 554 6.90 14.61 -15.16
CA PHE A 554 7.22 16.04 -15.19
C PHE A 554 5.94 16.84 -15.28
N TYR A 555 5.70 17.72 -14.32
CA TYR A 555 4.51 18.54 -14.21
C TYR A 555 4.88 20.03 -14.17
N TRP A 556 4.13 20.82 -14.93
CA TRP A 556 4.00 22.24 -14.73
C TRP A 556 2.83 22.51 -13.79
N LYS A 557 3.00 23.45 -12.85
CA LYS A 557 2.00 23.83 -11.87
C LYS A 557 1.97 25.35 -11.72
N ASN A 558 0.77 25.94 -11.80
CA ASN A 558 0.62 27.39 -11.65
C ASN A 558 -0.83 27.77 -11.31
N TYR A 559 -0.98 29.00 -10.81
CA TYR A 559 -2.26 29.66 -10.70
C TYR A 559 -2.56 30.45 -11.98
N LEU A 560 -3.80 30.31 -12.49
CA LEU A 560 -4.33 31.03 -13.63
C LEU A 560 -5.52 31.89 -13.20
N PHE A 561 -5.91 32.84 -14.06
CA PHE A 561 -7.10 33.71 -13.88
C PHE A 561 -7.12 34.42 -12.51
N ASP A 562 -6.10 35.23 -12.24
CA ASP A 562 -5.92 35.96 -10.99
C ASP A 562 -6.01 35.09 -9.72
N ARG A 563 -5.38 33.90 -9.79
CA ARG A 563 -5.36 32.87 -8.76
C ARG A 563 -6.69 32.16 -8.52
N ALA A 564 -7.70 32.36 -9.37
CA ALA A 564 -8.98 31.65 -9.25
C ALA A 564 -8.87 30.12 -9.53
N THR A 565 -7.89 29.72 -10.33
CA THR A 565 -7.71 28.33 -10.75
C THR A 565 -6.26 27.89 -10.55
N TYR A 566 -6.04 26.81 -9.81
CA TYR A 566 -4.74 26.15 -9.75
C TYR A 566 -4.72 25.01 -10.76
N VAL A 567 -3.72 24.99 -11.64
CA VAL A 567 -3.56 23.98 -12.68
C VAL A 567 -2.26 23.23 -12.47
N LYS A 568 -2.32 21.91 -12.63
CA LYS A 568 -1.18 21.01 -12.68
C LYS A 568 -1.31 20.15 -13.95
N ALA A 569 -0.35 20.23 -14.87
CA ALA A 569 -0.37 19.51 -16.14
C ALA A 569 0.99 18.89 -16.42
N GLY A 570 1.02 17.64 -16.86
CA GLY A 570 2.30 16.98 -17.08
C GLY A 570 2.22 15.65 -17.81
N LEU A 571 3.38 15.03 -17.89
CA LEU A 571 3.62 13.75 -18.52
C LEU A 571 4.09 12.73 -17.50
N VAL A 572 3.67 11.48 -17.66
CA VAL A 572 4.16 10.33 -16.90
C VAL A 572 4.63 9.28 -17.90
N GLY A 573 5.90 8.87 -17.79
CA GLY A 573 6.51 7.89 -18.67
C GLY A 573 7.05 6.69 -17.91
N MET A 574 6.93 5.52 -18.52
CA MET A 574 7.53 4.26 -18.06
C MET A 574 8.10 3.52 -19.27
N TYR A 575 9.30 3.01 -19.13
CA TYR A 575 9.96 2.26 -20.18
C TYR A 575 10.82 1.14 -19.60
N SER A 576 10.75 -0.03 -20.23
CA SER A 576 11.62 -1.16 -19.96
C SER A 576 12.13 -1.73 -21.29
N PRO A 577 13.46 -1.65 -21.54
CA PRO A 577 14.04 -1.99 -22.83
C PRO A 577 14.16 -3.49 -23.07
N ASN A 578 14.15 -4.30 -22.01
CA ASN A 578 14.54 -5.69 -22.09
C ASN A 578 13.35 -6.61 -22.28
N PHE A 579 13.57 -7.72 -22.98
CA PHE A 579 12.69 -8.88 -22.97
C PHE A 579 12.81 -9.56 -21.60
N MET A 580 11.94 -9.18 -20.66
CA MET A 580 11.97 -9.68 -19.31
C MET A 580 10.96 -10.79 -19.14
N ARG A 581 11.34 -11.82 -18.39
CA ARG A 581 10.39 -12.69 -17.72
C ARG A 581 9.90 -11.96 -16.48
N GLY A 582 8.61 -11.66 -16.42
CA GLY A 582 7.99 -11.01 -15.27
C GLY A 582 7.66 -12.01 -14.16
N ALA A 583 6.96 -11.53 -13.13
CA ALA A 583 6.22 -12.41 -12.24
C ALA A 583 4.96 -12.90 -12.96
N GLU A 584 4.57 -14.14 -12.68
CA GLU A 584 3.30 -14.73 -13.13
C GLU A 584 2.27 -14.66 -12.01
N TYR A 585 1.02 -14.41 -12.38
CA TYR A 585 -0.12 -14.53 -11.49
C TYR A 585 -0.78 -15.89 -11.65
N VAL A 586 -0.61 -16.76 -10.64
CA VAL A 586 -1.21 -18.09 -10.59
C VAL A 586 -2.63 -17.95 -10.02
N ALA A 587 -3.61 -17.73 -10.90
CA ALA A 587 -4.98 -17.39 -10.55
C ALA A 587 -5.65 -18.39 -9.58
N PRO A 588 -5.56 -19.73 -9.73
CA PRO A 588 -6.14 -20.67 -8.77
C PRO A 588 -5.55 -20.55 -7.36
N LEU A 589 -4.26 -20.22 -7.25
CA LEU A 589 -3.56 -20.06 -5.98
C LEU A 589 -3.63 -18.62 -5.45
N ASN A 590 -4.14 -17.67 -6.22
CA ASN A 590 -4.15 -16.23 -5.88
C ASN A 590 -2.78 -15.70 -5.48
N ARG A 591 -1.76 -16.04 -6.26
CA ARG A 591 -0.37 -15.82 -5.88
C ARG A 591 0.46 -15.30 -7.04
N TRP A 592 1.33 -14.35 -6.74
CA TRP A 592 2.39 -13.93 -7.62
C TRP A 592 3.65 -14.75 -7.38
N GLN A 593 4.30 -15.18 -8.45
CA GLN A 593 5.52 -15.96 -8.38
C GLN A 593 6.48 -15.59 -9.51
N HIS A 594 7.77 -15.45 -9.17
CA HIS A 594 8.86 -15.42 -10.14
C HIS A 594 9.29 -16.84 -10.52
N GLY A 595 10.04 -16.98 -11.61
CA GLY A 595 10.61 -18.26 -12.00
C GLY A 595 9.61 -19.31 -12.54
N THR A 596 8.44 -18.86 -12.98
CA THR A 596 7.49 -19.64 -13.76
C THR A 596 7.84 -19.56 -15.24
N GLU A 597 7.17 -20.30 -16.06
CA GLU A 597 7.44 -20.58 -17.47
C GLU A 597 8.24 -19.60 -18.37
N ASN A 598 8.46 -20.02 -19.63
CA ASN A 598 9.36 -19.50 -20.67
C ASN A 598 8.86 -18.26 -21.42
N PHE A 599 8.00 -17.43 -20.85
CA PHE A 599 7.51 -16.24 -21.53
C PHE A 599 8.50 -15.07 -21.42
N LEU A 600 8.87 -14.56 -22.59
CA LEU A 600 9.56 -13.28 -22.73
C LEU A 600 8.49 -12.19 -22.86
N ASN A 601 8.50 -11.22 -21.97
CA ASN A 601 7.74 -10.01 -22.20
C ASN A 601 8.45 -9.14 -23.22
N PRO A 602 7.73 -8.59 -24.22
CA PRO A 602 8.31 -7.59 -25.11
C PRO A 602 8.70 -6.34 -24.32
N PRO A 603 9.58 -5.48 -24.85
CA PRO A 603 9.89 -4.19 -24.25
C PRO A 603 8.61 -3.41 -23.94
N PHE A 604 8.56 -2.80 -22.76
CA PHE A 604 7.41 -2.05 -22.30
C PHE A 604 7.63 -0.54 -22.50
N SER A 605 6.63 0.15 -23.01
CA SER A 605 6.66 1.61 -23.15
C SER A 605 5.25 2.17 -22.92
N ARG A 606 5.11 3.11 -22.02
CA ARG A 606 3.86 3.82 -21.77
C ARG A 606 4.13 5.28 -21.45
N VAL A 607 3.36 6.17 -22.06
CA VAL A 607 3.34 7.60 -21.73
C VAL A 607 1.90 8.04 -21.56
N ASP A 608 1.63 8.70 -20.42
CA ASP A 608 0.35 9.28 -20.08
C ASP A 608 0.47 10.81 -20.02
N ILE A 609 -0.63 11.52 -20.30
CA ILE A 609 -0.78 12.96 -20.04
C ILE A 609 -1.77 13.12 -18.90
N ASP A 610 -1.38 13.81 -17.85
CA ASP A 610 -2.23 14.17 -16.72
C ASP A 610 -2.47 15.69 -16.70
N VAL A 611 -3.72 16.12 -16.60
CA VAL A 611 -4.10 17.53 -16.42
C VAL A 611 -5.12 17.62 -15.30
N SER A 612 -4.85 18.45 -14.31
CA SER A 612 -5.74 18.68 -13.18
C SER A 612 -5.92 20.16 -12.95
N ALA A 613 -7.15 20.59 -12.76
CA ALA A 613 -7.50 21.97 -12.47
C ALA A 613 -8.40 22.05 -11.25
N ARG A 614 -8.04 22.89 -10.28
CA ARG A 614 -8.85 23.15 -9.07
C ARG A 614 -9.39 24.57 -9.08
N VAL A 615 -10.71 24.68 -9.02
CA VAL A 615 -11.45 25.93 -8.87
C VAL A 615 -12.24 25.87 -7.58
N ARG A 616 -11.76 26.54 -6.53
CA ARG A 616 -12.37 26.50 -5.20
C ARG A 616 -12.55 25.05 -4.69
N TRP A 617 -13.78 24.57 -4.55
CA TRP A 617 -14.20 23.26 -4.06
C TRP A 617 -14.34 22.20 -5.18
N LEU A 618 -14.23 22.62 -6.44
CA LEU A 618 -14.30 21.74 -7.61
C LEU A 618 -12.89 21.45 -8.14
N MET A 619 -12.61 20.18 -8.42
CA MET A 619 -11.42 19.76 -9.15
C MET A 619 -11.84 18.95 -10.38
N VAL A 620 -11.30 19.28 -11.52
CA VAL A 620 -11.44 18.54 -12.78
C VAL A 620 -10.12 17.85 -13.08
N LEU A 621 -10.17 16.58 -13.43
CA LEU A 621 -9.02 15.76 -13.75
C LEU A 621 -9.21 15.13 -15.12
N LEU A 622 -8.18 15.21 -15.93
CA LEU A 622 -8.12 14.61 -17.26
C LEU A 622 -6.87 13.79 -17.36
N ARG A 623 -6.98 12.54 -17.77
CA ARG A 623 -5.85 11.68 -18.07
C ARG A 623 -6.02 11.08 -19.46
N TRP A 624 -4.99 11.18 -20.25
CA TRP A 624 -4.89 10.46 -21.50
C TRP A 624 -3.84 9.36 -21.34
N GLU A 625 -4.30 8.14 -21.13
CA GLU A 625 -3.42 6.98 -20.90
C GLU A 625 -2.90 6.44 -22.21
N ASN A 626 -1.61 6.02 -22.19
CA ASN A 626 -0.94 5.31 -23.26
C ASN A 626 -1.09 6.01 -24.62
N ILE A 627 -0.68 7.27 -24.70
CA ILE A 627 -0.85 8.11 -25.89
C ILE A 627 -0.16 7.58 -27.15
N PHE A 628 0.85 6.72 -26.99
CA PHE A 628 1.58 6.11 -28.09
C PHE A 628 1.13 4.70 -28.46
N ASP A 629 0.00 4.24 -27.96
CA ASP A 629 -0.55 2.91 -28.20
C ASP A 629 -0.59 2.51 -29.68
N ARG A 630 -0.99 3.43 -30.56
CA ARG A 630 -1.07 3.18 -32.00
C ARG A 630 0.26 3.33 -32.74
N VAL A 631 1.25 3.94 -32.11
CA VAL A 631 2.56 4.21 -32.71
C VAL A 631 3.56 3.16 -32.31
N ASN A 632 3.45 2.66 -31.07
CA ASN A 632 4.34 1.66 -30.51
C ASN A 632 3.52 0.45 -30.05
N GLN A 633 3.61 -0.63 -30.83
CA GLN A 633 2.95 -1.90 -30.48
C GLN A 633 3.61 -2.63 -29.29
N LEU A 634 4.66 -2.04 -28.73
CA LEU A 634 5.43 -2.56 -27.61
C LEU A 634 4.96 -1.87 -26.35
N GLY A 635 4.30 -2.27 -25.46
CA GLY A 635 3.97 -1.47 -24.28
C GLY A 635 2.84 -2.03 -23.44
N TYR A 636 2.34 -3.17 -23.88
CA TYR A 636 1.11 -3.69 -23.28
C TYR A 636 1.31 -4.59 -22.06
N PHE A 637 2.51 -5.04 -21.73
CA PHE A 637 2.69 -6.07 -20.69
C PHE A 637 3.63 -5.63 -19.57
N GLU A 638 3.09 -5.37 -18.43
CA GLU A 638 3.85 -5.36 -17.18
C GLU A 638 4.02 -6.77 -16.63
N THR A 639 3.06 -7.63 -16.91
CA THR A 639 2.94 -8.99 -16.38
C THR A 639 2.80 -9.98 -17.53
N VAL A 640 3.40 -11.15 -17.36
CA VAL A 640 3.33 -12.24 -18.34
C VAL A 640 1.88 -12.60 -18.65
N GLY A 641 1.52 -12.55 -19.93
CA GLY A 641 0.20 -12.93 -20.41
C GLY A 641 -0.96 -11.99 -20.08
N TYR A 642 -0.75 -10.88 -19.40
CA TYR A 642 -1.80 -9.92 -19.05
C TYR A 642 -1.53 -8.55 -19.66
N PRO A 643 -2.25 -8.19 -20.75
CA PRO A 643 -2.09 -6.91 -21.40
C PRO A 643 -2.64 -5.78 -20.55
N MET A 644 -1.99 -4.62 -20.63
CA MET A 644 -2.44 -3.37 -20.03
C MET A 644 -3.51 -2.70 -20.90
N PRO A 645 -4.27 -1.73 -20.38
CA PRO A 645 -5.25 -0.98 -21.17
C PRO A 645 -4.63 -0.32 -22.40
N GLN A 646 -5.35 -0.35 -23.51
CA GLN A 646 -5.06 0.43 -24.70
C GLN A 646 -5.17 1.93 -24.41
N GLN A 647 -4.93 2.76 -25.41
CA GLN A 647 -5.18 4.20 -25.31
C GLN A 647 -6.59 4.49 -24.83
N ARG A 648 -6.71 5.26 -23.74
CA ARG A 648 -7.99 5.73 -23.24
C ARG A 648 -7.90 7.12 -22.64
N PHE A 649 -9.01 7.84 -22.69
CA PHE A 649 -9.14 9.15 -22.08
C PHE A 649 -10.06 9.03 -20.85
N ILE A 650 -9.55 9.42 -19.68
CA ILE A 650 -10.29 9.39 -18.42
C ILE A 650 -10.62 10.83 -18.04
N PHE A 651 -11.91 11.09 -17.87
CA PHE A 651 -12.44 12.33 -17.32
C PHE A 651 -12.81 12.12 -15.85
N GLY A 652 -12.45 13.07 -14.99
CA GLY A 652 -12.77 13.01 -13.58
C GLY A 652 -13.20 14.35 -12.98
N ILE A 653 -14.06 14.26 -11.97
CA ILE A 653 -14.52 15.39 -11.17
C ILE A 653 -14.43 15.03 -9.70
N ARG A 654 -13.91 15.94 -8.90
CA ARG A 654 -13.95 15.88 -7.44
C ARG A 654 -14.63 17.11 -6.88
N VAL A 655 -15.61 16.89 -6.03
CA VAL A 655 -16.43 17.95 -5.47
C VAL A 655 -16.48 17.79 -3.96
N LEU A 656 -16.26 18.89 -3.26
CA LEU A 656 -16.40 18.99 -1.82
C LEU A 656 -17.54 19.94 -1.50
N PHE A 657 -18.60 19.44 -0.87
CA PHE A 657 -19.72 20.22 -0.37
C PHE A 657 -19.59 20.38 1.14
N THR A 658 -19.72 21.63 1.62
CA THR A 658 -19.92 21.97 3.04
C THR A 658 -21.30 22.61 3.13
N ASN A 659 -22.14 22.12 4.05
CA ASN A 659 -23.49 22.67 4.27
C ASN A 659 -23.47 23.50 5.54
#